data_0e45ca759e406f43a81a864460698409
#
_entry.id   0e45ca759e406f43a81a864460698409
#
_cell.length_a   1.000
_cell.length_b   1.000
_cell.length_c   1.000
_cell.angle_alpha   90.00
_cell.angle_beta   90.00
_cell.angle_gamma   90.00
#
_symmetry.space_group_name_H-M   'P 1'
#
loop_
_entity.id
_entity.type
_entity.pdbx_description
1 polymer ?
#
loop_
_entity_poly.entity_id
_entity_poly.type
_entity_poly.pdbx_seq_one_letter_code
_entity_poly.pdbx_strand_id
1 'polypeptide(L)'
;MQWIRWFSEIGIDDVPLVGGKNASLGEMLRELTPLGVPVPDGFAITAEGFRHFLRANSLEQKILALLATTEGVADIEAKSLAVRELVLAGTIPPDLAEEIRAAYRDLSRRCGEAALEVAIRSSATAEDLPGASFAGAHETMLNVQGESAVLDSVRRCFASLYTPRAIAYRNDMGFAHDAVSLSVGVQKMLRTDSAVSGVIFTLDTDTGFRDVVQIDAIYGLGENIVQGRVGPDEFYVHKPTLRQGFKPILWRRLGTKELRLVFDRAKSRHDNRLVPPEERARFCLTDDEVLQLARWALAIEDHYSEKRGQPTPMDIEFAKDGSAGSLFIVQARPETVHAARHGLTFKTYALTERGAVLLEGLAVGEQIASGAARVIADASRMAEFRPGEVLVTESTDPNWEPVLKQASAVITARGGRTSHAAIVARELGIPAIVGAEDAMTTIANGRVVTVSCAEGETGHVYGGALAFRTEDVDPESLPSTHTRICMNVGDPTRAFKLAMLPNDGVGLARMEFIFASWVRVHPLALTRYDSLPADTRVEVDALTARYADKREYFVDTLAQGIATLTAAFWPRPVILRFSDFKSNEYAHLTGGAAFETPEENPMLGWRGASRYYHPDYKDGFLLEVAAVKRVRETMGLTNLKLMIPFCRTPEEGKKALAVMREGGLVRGEGGLEVYVMAEIPSNVILVDRFAPLFDGFSIGSNDLTQLVLGVDRDSVRVAPLFDERDEAVRRMCAQLITGAHAAGRTVGICGQAPSDYPEFAAFLVEQGIDSISLNPDAVVRTKRRVAETEARLAATFSVAAPTGNTPGPARATPAAEVAVGV
;
A
#
# COMPACT_ATOMS: atom_id res chain seq x y z
N MET A 1 29.22 21.45 -33.04
CA MET A 1 28.11 22.39 -32.74
C MET A 1 28.40 23.03 -31.39
N GLN A 2 28.23 24.34 -31.26
CA GLN A 2 28.57 25.06 -30.02
C GLN A 2 27.45 24.98 -28.99
N TRP A 3 26.17 25.01 -29.45
CA TRP A 3 25.00 25.05 -28.56
C TRP A 3 24.13 23.80 -28.56
N ILE A 4 24.51 22.79 -29.35
CA ILE A 4 23.79 21.54 -29.44
C ILE A 4 24.59 20.39 -28.77
N ARG A 5 23.90 19.56 -28.01
CA ARG A 5 24.40 18.27 -27.47
C ARG A 5 23.41 17.16 -27.79
N TRP A 6 23.91 16.07 -28.35
CA TRP A 6 23.08 14.85 -28.51
C TRP A 6 22.83 14.19 -27.17
N PHE A 7 21.69 13.55 -26.99
CA PHE A 7 21.43 12.83 -25.76
C PHE A 7 22.48 11.74 -25.50
N SER A 8 23.02 11.13 -26.52
CA SER A 8 24.14 10.18 -26.42
C SER A 8 25.46 10.78 -25.92
N GLU A 9 25.60 12.12 -25.85
CA GLU A 9 26.82 12.83 -25.44
C GLU A 9 26.75 13.41 -24.03
N ILE A 10 25.58 13.40 -23.41
CA ILE A 10 25.31 14.01 -22.10
C ILE A 10 24.93 12.99 -21.04
N GLY A 11 25.05 13.34 -19.79
CA GLY A 11 24.73 12.52 -18.63
C GLY A 11 24.30 13.35 -17.44
N ILE A 12 24.13 12.70 -16.30
CA ILE A 12 23.58 13.35 -15.10
C ILE A 12 24.46 14.48 -14.56
N ASP A 13 25.75 14.48 -14.86
CA ASP A 13 26.69 15.53 -14.44
C ASP A 13 26.56 16.82 -15.28
N ASP A 14 25.85 16.76 -16.42
CA ASP A 14 25.67 17.87 -17.32
C ASP A 14 24.45 18.75 -17.00
N VAL A 15 23.82 18.58 -15.83
CA VAL A 15 22.65 19.40 -15.39
C VAL A 15 22.88 20.91 -15.54
N PRO A 16 24.05 21.49 -15.18
CA PRO A 16 24.29 22.93 -15.39
C PRO A 16 24.26 23.37 -16.86
N LEU A 17 24.52 22.44 -17.79
CA LEU A 17 24.58 22.69 -19.23
C LEU A 17 23.26 22.47 -19.94
N VAL A 18 22.53 21.38 -19.57
CA VAL A 18 21.35 20.90 -20.30
C VAL A 18 20.09 20.79 -19.46
N GLY A 19 20.14 21.12 -18.16
CA GLY A 19 19.05 20.99 -17.23
C GLY A 19 18.76 19.51 -16.82
N GLY A 20 17.99 19.31 -15.76
CA GLY A 20 17.77 18.00 -15.14
C GLY A 20 17.15 16.96 -16.09
N LYS A 21 16.07 17.33 -16.79
CA LYS A 21 15.36 16.40 -17.69
C LYS A 21 16.22 15.90 -18.85
N ASN A 22 16.95 16.82 -19.53
CA ASN A 22 17.82 16.42 -20.64
C ASN A 22 19.02 15.61 -20.18
N ALA A 23 19.60 15.98 -19.04
CA ALA A 23 20.70 15.22 -18.42
C ALA A 23 20.26 13.78 -18.08
N SER A 24 19.07 13.63 -17.50
CA SER A 24 18.49 12.30 -17.19
C SER A 24 18.19 11.50 -18.48
N LEU A 25 17.62 12.12 -19.51
CA LEU A 25 17.40 11.45 -20.81
C LEU A 25 18.70 10.96 -21.43
N GLY A 26 19.75 11.80 -21.41
CA GLY A 26 21.07 11.43 -21.90
C GLY A 26 21.69 10.28 -21.11
N GLU A 27 21.64 10.35 -19.78
CA GLU A 27 22.10 9.28 -18.89
C GLU A 27 21.42 7.95 -19.21
N MET A 28 20.08 7.96 -19.33
CA MET A 28 19.32 6.76 -19.66
C MET A 28 19.64 6.22 -21.05
N LEU A 29 19.73 7.09 -22.04
CA LEU A 29 20.06 6.67 -23.41
C LEU A 29 21.44 6.02 -23.50
N ARG A 30 22.43 6.60 -22.81
CA ARG A 30 23.81 6.12 -22.84
C ARG A 30 24.03 4.87 -22.01
N GLU A 31 23.52 4.85 -20.77
CA GLU A 31 23.86 3.81 -19.79
C GLU A 31 22.80 2.70 -19.73
N LEU A 32 21.50 3.02 -19.95
CA LEU A 32 20.43 2.05 -19.74
C LEU A 32 19.87 1.46 -21.03
N THR A 33 19.99 2.13 -22.17
CA THR A 33 19.57 1.53 -23.45
C THR A 33 20.35 0.27 -23.77
N PRO A 34 21.68 0.16 -23.52
CA PRO A 34 22.42 -1.08 -23.66
C PRO A 34 21.92 -2.22 -22.75
N LEU A 35 21.26 -1.88 -21.65
CA LEU A 35 20.64 -2.84 -20.71
C LEU A 35 19.19 -3.18 -21.08
N GLY A 36 18.70 -2.70 -22.23
CA GLY A 36 17.38 -3.01 -22.77
C GLY A 36 16.26 -2.05 -22.34
N VAL A 37 16.58 -0.87 -21.81
CA VAL A 37 15.61 0.21 -21.53
C VAL A 37 15.56 1.15 -22.73
N PRO A 38 14.55 1.10 -23.59
CA PRO A 38 14.49 1.93 -24.81
C PRO A 38 14.10 3.35 -24.45
N VAL A 39 14.92 4.31 -24.92
CA VAL A 39 14.72 5.76 -24.78
C VAL A 39 14.70 6.38 -26.17
N PRO A 40 13.73 7.26 -26.51
CA PRO A 40 13.72 7.92 -27.80
C PRO A 40 14.92 8.85 -27.97
N ASP A 41 15.59 8.81 -29.14
CA ASP A 41 16.75 9.65 -29.48
C ASP A 41 16.33 11.12 -29.59
N GLY A 42 17.31 12.00 -29.44
CA GLY A 42 17.12 13.45 -29.50
C GLY A 42 18.40 14.24 -29.21
N PHE A 43 18.23 15.55 -29.12
CA PHE A 43 19.29 16.46 -28.76
C PHE A 43 18.81 17.58 -27.83
N ALA A 44 19.72 18.20 -27.11
CA ALA A 44 19.48 19.34 -26.24
C ALA A 44 20.09 20.62 -26.84
N ILE A 45 19.33 21.71 -26.83
CA ILE A 45 19.84 23.06 -26.97
C ILE A 45 20.30 23.51 -25.60
N THR A 46 21.57 23.80 -25.41
CA THR A 46 22.18 24.07 -24.11
C THR A 46 21.70 25.38 -23.46
N ALA A 47 21.90 25.51 -22.16
CA ALA A 47 21.65 26.75 -21.42
C ALA A 47 22.45 27.93 -21.99
N GLU A 48 23.65 27.68 -22.57
CA GLU A 48 24.42 28.72 -23.26
C GLU A 48 23.74 29.20 -24.56
N GLY A 49 23.05 28.33 -25.28
CA GLY A 49 22.22 28.70 -26.43
C GLY A 49 21.07 29.62 -26.01
N PHE A 50 20.46 29.41 -24.89
CA PHE A 50 19.46 30.32 -24.32
C PHE A 50 20.07 31.67 -23.92
N ARG A 51 21.19 31.65 -23.23
CA ARG A 51 21.90 32.92 -22.87
C ARG A 51 22.34 33.67 -24.13
N HIS A 52 22.82 33.00 -25.18
CA HIS A 52 23.14 33.59 -26.45
C HIS A 52 21.92 34.28 -27.09
N PHE A 53 20.76 33.63 -27.08
CA PHE A 53 19.49 34.24 -27.53
C PHE A 53 19.14 35.52 -26.74
N LEU A 54 19.25 35.51 -25.41
CA LEU A 54 18.95 36.68 -24.58
C LEU A 54 19.90 37.85 -24.89
N ARG A 55 21.21 37.56 -24.99
CA ARG A 55 22.23 38.60 -25.32
C ARG A 55 22.03 39.20 -26.69
N ALA A 56 21.83 38.38 -27.72
CA ALA A 56 21.65 38.84 -29.10
C ALA A 56 20.43 39.75 -29.25
N ASN A 57 19.40 39.60 -28.45
CA ASN A 57 18.21 40.43 -28.43
C ASN A 57 18.22 41.52 -27.35
N SER A 58 19.33 41.68 -26.61
CA SER A 58 19.46 42.65 -25.50
C SER A 58 18.33 42.53 -24.47
N LEU A 59 17.94 41.29 -24.10
CA LEU A 59 16.83 41.00 -23.21
C LEU A 59 17.25 40.84 -21.73
N GLU A 60 18.49 40.44 -21.45
CA GLU A 60 18.94 40.12 -20.09
C GLU A 60 18.65 41.26 -19.09
N GLN A 61 19.15 42.48 -19.37
CA GLN A 61 18.96 43.63 -18.49
C GLN A 61 17.50 44.07 -18.38
N LYS A 62 16.74 43.99 -19.48
CA LYS A 62 15.32 44.33 -19.49
C LYS A 62 14.49 43.43 -18.63
N ILE A 63 14.76 42.11 -18.71
CA ILE A 63 14.07 41.10 -17.91
C ILE A 63 14.40 41.27 -16.41
N LEU A 64 15.68 41.46 -16.09
CA LEU A 64 16.09 41.68 -14.70
C LEU A 64 15.46 42.95 -14.10
N ALA A 65 15.41 44.04 -14.88
CA ALA A 65 14.76 45.27 -14.44
C ALA A 65 13.26 45.11 -14.19
N LEU A 66 12.56 44.33 -15.02
CA LEU A 66 11.13 44.04 -14.84
C LEU A 66 10.86 43.16 -13.61
N LEU A 67 11.77 42.23 -13.31
CA LEU A 67 11.60 41.26 -12.22
C LEU A 67 12.27 41.69 -10.91
N ALA A 68 12.93 42.84 -10.85
CA ALA A 68 13.70 43.34 -9.72
C ALA A 68 12.86 43.48 -8.43
N THR A 69 11.57 43.76 -8.56
CA THR A 69 10.62 43.81 -7.46
C THR A 69 9.34 43.11 -7.89
N THR A 70 8.82 42.19 -7.11
CA THR A 70 7.57 41.51 -7.41
C THR A 70 6.70 41.54 -6.14
N GLU A 71 5.51 42.17 -6.24
CA GLU A 71 4.62 42.39 -5.11
C GLU A 71 3.24 41.75 -5.38
N GLY A 72 3.06 40.50 -4.84
CA GLY A 72 1.78 39.80 -4.94
C GLY A 72 1.50 39.14 -6.31
N VAL A 73 0.40 38.41 -6.41
CA VAL A 73 0.06 37.55 -7.55
C VAL A 73 -0.21 38.37 -8.82
N ALA A 74 -0.96 39.47 -8.70
CA ALA A 74 -1.34 40.29 -9.86
C ALA A 74 -0.09 40.98 -10.52
N ASP A 75 0.90 41.40 -9.75
CA ASP A 75 2.15 41.98 -10.23
C ASP A 75 3.00 40.92 -10.94
N ILE A 76 3.07 39.69 -10.35
CA ILE A 76 3.75 38.55 -10.97
C ILE A 76 3.12 38.20 -12.32
N GLU A 77 1.79 38.19 -12.43
CA GLU A 77 1.07 37.91 -13.69
C GLU A 77 1.35 38.98 -14.77
N ALA A 78 1.28 40.27 -14.41
CA ALA A 78 1.56 41.36 -15.33
C ALA A 78 3.02 41.34 -15.83
N LYS A 79 3.99 41.16 -14.94
CA LYS A 79 5.41 41.06 -15.27
C LYS A 79 5.75 39.81 -16.07
N SER A 80 5.14 38.66 -15.72
CA SER A 80 5.23 37.45 -16.51
C SER A 80 4.81 37.67 -17.95
N LEU A 81 3.65 38.28 -18.17
CA LEU A 81 3.15 38.60 -19.51
C LEU A 81 4.13 39.47 -20.28
N ALA A 82 4.57 40.59 -19.69
CA ALA A 82 5.51 41.52 -20.31
C ALA A 82 6.85 40.84 -20.68
N VAL A 83 7.42 40.03 -19.79
CA VAL A 83 8.67 39.32 -20.07
C VAL A 83 8.48 38.26 -21.17
N ARG A 84 7.40 37.50 -21.13
CA ARG A 84 7.11 36.50 -22.16
C ARG A 84 6.89 37.12 -23.53
N GLU A 85 6.22 38.25 -23.61
CA GLU A 85 6.08 39.03 -24.88
C GLU A 85 7.41 39.47 -25.42
N LEU A 86 8.33 39.97 -24.59
CA LEU A 86 9.68 40.33 -24.98
C LEU A 86 10.46 39.14 -25.56
N VAL A 87 10.40 37.99 -24.90
CA VAL A 87 11.07 36.76 -25.35
C VAL A 87 10.47 36.26 -26.66
N LEU A 88 9.14 36.23 -26.77
CA LEU A 88 8.44 35.80 -27.99
C LEU A 88 8.65 36.75 -29.18
N ALA A 89 8.87 38.03 -28.96
CA ALA A 89 9.22 39.01 -30.01
C ALA A 89 10.69 38.90 -30.45
N GLY A 90 11.55 38.25 -29.64
CA GLY A 90 12.96 38.06 -29.97
C GLY A 90 13.16 37.12 -31.17
N THR A 91 14.24 37.32 -31.90
CA THR A 91 14.64 36.51 -33.04
C THR A 91 15.75 35.56 -32.64
N ILE A 92 15.63 34.26 -32.99
CA ILE A 92 16.70 33.28 -32.73
C ILE A 92 17.90 33.69 -33.60
N PRO A 93 19.11 33.88 -33.03
CA PRO A 93 20.30 34.28 -33.79
C PRO A 93 20.56 33.31 -34.95
N PRO A 94 21.01 33.83 -36.15
CA PRO A 94 21.16 32.99 -37.34
C PRO A 94 22.09 31.81 -37.18
N ASP A 95 23.16 31.95 -36.42
CA ASP A 95 24.11 30.88 -36.07
C ASP A 95 23.48 29.79 -35.23
N LEU A 96 22.75 30.16 -34.16
CA LEU A 96 22.00 29.22 -33.34
C LEU A 96 20.87 28.53 -34.14
N ALA A 97 20.15 29.29 -34.95
CA ALA A 97 19.07 28.76 -35.79
C ALA A 97 19.56 27.69 -36.76
N GLU A 98 20.75 27.93 -37.41
CA GLU A 98 21.30 26.95 -38.34
C GLU A 98 21.81 25.67 -37.62
N GLU A 99 22.42 25.79 -36.43
CA GLU A 99 22.76 24.60 -35.63
C GLU A 99 21.53 23.78 -35.25
N ILE A 100 20.42 24.43 -34.83
CA ILE A 100 19.16 23.75 -34.50
C ILE A 100 18.59 23.03 -35.74
N ARG A 101 18.55 23.72 -36.90
CA ARG A 101 18.05 23.10 -38.14
C ARG A 101 18.92 21.92 -38.58
N ALA A 102 20.24 22.08 -38.52
CA ALA A 102 21.16 20.99 -38.87
C ALA A 102 20.96 19.76 -37.97
N ALA A 103 20.82 19.97 -36.67
CA ALA A 103 20.55 18.87 -35.71
C ALA A 103 19.19 18.20 -35.96
N TYR A 104 18.14 18.99 -36.25
CA TYR A 104 16.80 18.43 -36.57
C TYR A 104 16.83 17.61 -37.88
N ARG A 105 17.51 18.09 -38.93
CA ARG A 105 17.70 17.31 -40.16
C ARG A 105 18.46 16.03 -39.95
N ASP A 106 19.49 16.07 -39.08
CA ASP A 106 20.25 14.86 -38.74
C ASP A 106 19.43 13.86 -37.93
N LEU A 107 18.67 14.33 -36.95
CA LEU A 107 17.76 13.47 -36.18
C LEU A 107 16.70 12.82 -37.09
N SER A 108 16.14 13.59 -38.02
CA SER A 108 15.18 13.09 -39.01
C SER A 108 15.79 11.97 -39.87
N ARG A 109 17.03 12.20 -40.37
CA ARG A 109 17.75 11.16 -41.15
C ARG A 109 18.07 9.90 -40.35
N ARG A 110 18.50 10.03 -39.08
CA ARG A 110 18.73 8.90 -38.17
C ARG A 110 17.50 8.07 -37.96
N CYS A 111 16.32 8.73 -37.89
CA CYS A 111 15.04 8.04 -37.73
C CYS A 111 14.41 7.55 -39.03
N GLY A 112 15.07 7.80 -40.20
CA GLY A 112 14.58 7.35 -41.52
C GLY A 112 13.42 8.20 -42.07
N GLU A 113 13.20 9.42 -41.58
CA GLU A 113 12.10 10.31 -41.94
C GLU A 113 12.63 11.59 -42.63
N ALA A 114 11.86 12.15 -43.59
CA ALA A 114 12.23 13.41 -44.22
C ALA A 114 12.05 14.62 -43.28
N ALA A 115 11.01 14.59 -42.46
CA ALA A 115 10.72 15.55 -41.41
C ALA A 115 10.09 14.82 -40.21
N LEU A 116 10.92 14.57 -39.23
CA LEU A 116 10.49 13.81 -38.03
C LEU A 116 9.52 14.65 -37.18
N GLU A 117 8.47 14.01 -36.68
CA GLU A 117 7.67 14.59 -35.61
C GLU A 117 8.46 14.53 -34.29
N VAL A 118 8.53 15.63 -33.54
CA VAL A 118 9.31 15.77 -32.32
C VAL A 118 8.48 16.33 -31.17
N ALA A 119 8.85 15.96 -29.94
CA ALA A 119 8.44 16.62 -28.71
C ALA A 119 9.53 17.63 -28.32
N ILE A 120 9.13 18.86 -28.00
CA ILE A 120 10.03 19.93 -27.57
C ILE A 120 9.73 20.25 -26.12
N ARG A 121 10.71 20.01 -25.24
CA ARG A 121 10.56 20.06 -23.80
C ARG A 121 11.55 21.04 -23.16
N SER A 122 11.07 21.84 -22.23
CA SER A 122 11.94 22.68 -21.40
C SER A 122 12.62 21.82 -20.32
N SER A 123 13.87 22.19 -20.02
CA SER A 123 14.71 21.58 -18.98
C SER A 123 15.50 22.69 -18.29
N ALA A 124 15.07 23.10 -17.08
CA ALA A 124 15.72 24.17 -16.34
C ALA A 124 16.94 23.63 -15.57
N THR A 125 17.97 24.49 -15.43
CA THR A 125 19.22 24.14 -14.74
C THR A 125 19.07 24.04 -13.23
N ALA A 126 17.95 24.56 -12.67
CA ALA A 126 17.62 24.47 -11.25
C ALA A 126 16.44 23.51 -10.99
N GLU A 127 16.00 22.76 -12.00
CA GLU A 127 14.96 21.74 -11.89
C GLU A 127 15.56 20.47 -11.25
N ASP A 128 14.81 19.82 -10.37
CA ASP A 128 15.20 18.57 -9.67
C ASP A 128 16.36 18.71 -8.66
N LEU A 129 16.58 19.89 -8.11
CA LEU A 129 17.46 20.06 -6.95
C LEU A 129 16.80 19.49 -5.68
N PRO A 130 17.59 19.01 -4.69
CA PRO A 130 17.05 18.54 -3.43
C PRO A 130 16.15 19.57 -2.75
N GLY A 131 14.87 19.23 -2.53
CA GLY A 131 13.88 20.14 -1.94
C GLY A 131 13.24 21.14 -2.90
N ALA A 132 13.55 21.08 -4.20
CA ALA A 132 13.04 21.99 -5.22
C ALA A 132 12.36 21.21 -6.38
N SER A 133 11.03 21.24 -6.44
CA SER A 133 10.26 20.60 -7.52
C SER A 133 9.57 21.65 -8.38
N PHE A 134 10.00 21.79 -9.63
CA PHE A 134 9.35 22.61 -10.66
C PHE A 134 8.22 21.88 -11.39
N ALA A 135 7.63 20.87 -10.81
CA ALA A 135 6.61 20.04 -11.46
C ALA A 135 5.47 20.88 -12.08
N GLY A 136 5.28 20.75 -13.40
CA GLY A 136 4.23 21.45 -14.14
C GLY A 136 4.42 22.96 -14.33
N ALA A 137 5.62 23.51 -14.05
CA ALA A 137 5.89 24.94 -14.21
C ALA A 137 6.25 25.35 -15.65
N HIS A 138 6.64 24.40 -16.50
CA HIS A 138 7.17 24.65 -17.84
C HIS A 138 6.34 23.96 -18.94
N GLU A 139 6.42 24.54 -20.16
CA GLU A 139 5.64 24.08 -21.31
C GLU A 139 6.37 22.96 -22.09
N THR A 140 5.59 21.97 -22.55
CA THR A 140 6.01 20.94 -23.51
C THR A 140 5.17 21.11 -24.79
N MET A 141 5.80 21.11 -25.95
CA MET A 141 5.13 21.14 -27.24
C MET A 141 5.27 19.76 -27.90
N LEU A 142 4.15 19.11 -28.15
CA LEU A 142 4.09 17.78 -28.75
C LEU A 142 3.71 17.90 -30.24
N ASN A 143 4.07 16.89 -31.02
CA ASN A 143 3.73 16.76 -32.43
C ASN A 143 4.24 17.93 -33.29
N VAL A 144 5.43 18.46 -32.99
CA VAL A 144 6.08 19.52 -33.76
C VAL A 144 6.77 18.90 -34.97
N GLN A 145 6.53 19.46 -36.19
CA GLN A 145 7.11 18.94 -37.43
C GLN A 145 7.61 20.09 -38.32
N GLY A 146 8.82 19.96 -38.83
CA GLY A 146 9.45 20.93 -39.74
C GLY A 146 10.32 21.97 -39.04
N GLU A 147 11.37 22.43 -39.74
CA GLU A 147 12.42 23.30 -39.17
C GLU A 147 11.89 24.61 -38.59
N SER A 148 10.92 25.25 -39.27
CA SER A 148 10.34 26.51 -38.80
C SER A 148 9.53 26.34 -37.53
N ALA A 149 8.72 25.25 -37.44
CA ALA A 149 7.93 24.94 -36.27
C ALA A 149 8.81 24.56 -35.06
N VAL A 150 9.94 23.89 -35.31
CA VAL A 150 10.93 23.59 -34.26
C VAL A 150 11.50 24.87 -33.66
N LEU A 151 11.95 25.82 -34.51
CA LEU A 151 12.48 27.09 -34.05
C LEU A 151 11.45 27.92 -33.28
N ASP A 152 10.21 27.97 -33.76
CA ASP A 152 9.14 28.68 -33.04
C ASP A 152 8.84 28.03 -31.67
N SER A 153 8.80 26.71 -31.62
CA SER A 153 8.59 25.95 -30.36
C SER A 153 9.76 26.14 -29.38
N VAL A 154 11.00 26.20 -29.86
CA VAL A 154 12.18 26.51 -29.02
C VAL A 154 12.03 27.88 -28.38
N ARG A 155 11.62 28.90 -29.15
CA ARG A 155 11.39 30.24 -28.63
C ARG A 155 10.27 30.29 -27.59
N ARG A 156 9.20 29.53 -27.80
CA ARG A 156 8.10 29.39 -26.82
C ARG A 156 8.57 28.67 -25.55
N CYS A 157 9.41 27.64 -25.66
CA CYS A 157 10.06 27.05 -24.50
C CYS A 157 10.90 28.06 -23.74
N PHE A 158 11.70 28.89 -24.40
CA PHE A 158 12.46 29.96 -23.75
C PHE A 158 11.56 30.92 -22.95
N ALA A 159 10.38 31.26 -23.50
CA ALA A 159 9.41 32.10 -22.81
C ALA A 159 8.79 31.41 -21.58
N SER A 160 8.71 30.08 -21.55
CA SER A 160 8.09 29.34 -20.46
C SER A 160 8.85 29.45 -19.13
N LEU A 161 10.14 29.82 -19.15
CA LEU A 161 10.92 30.11 -17.95
C LEU A 161 10.32 31.26 -17.12
N TYR A 162 9.52 32.09 -17.74
CA TYR A 162 8.95 33.33 -17.16
C TYR A 162 7.43 33.24 -16.99
N THR A 163 6.87 32.02 -16.88
CA THR A 163 5.47 31.85 -16.46
C THR A 163 5.24 32.38 -15.04
N PRO A 164 4.02 32.81 -14.65
CA PRO A 164 3.74 33.29 -13.30
C PRO A 164 4.20 32.32 -12.24
N ARG A 165 3.91 31.01 -12.44
CA ARG A 165 4.28 29.93 -11.54
C ARG A 165 5.80 29.78 -11.41
N ALA A 166 6.54 29.87 -12.52
CA ALA A 166 7.99 29.75 -12.50
C ALA A 166 8.67 30.97 -11.82
N ILE A 167 8.10 32.17 -11.95
CA ILE A 167 8.56 33.37 -11.25
C ILE A 167 8.29 33.27 -9.76
N ALA A 168 7.05 32.95 -9.37
CA ALA A 168 6.67 32.77 -7.96
C ALA A 168 7.56 31.73 -7.26
N TYR A 169 7.75 30.58 -7.90
CA TYR A 169 8.60 29.53 -7.36
C TYR A 169 10.06 29.99 -7.11
N ARG A 170 10.68 30.73 -8.06
CA ARG A 170 12.04 31.25 -7.83
C ARG A 170 12.08 32.21 -6.65
N ASN A 171 11.06 33.05 -6.51
CA ASN A 171 10.95 33.97 -5.37
C ASN A 171 10.84 33.22 -4.05
N ASP A 172 9.96 32.22 -3.98
CA ASP A 172 9.74 31.42 -2.76
C ASP A 172 10.99 30.65 -2.34
N MET A 173 11.76 30.16 -3.32
CA MET A 173 13.01 29.43 -3.08
C MET A 173 14.25 30.33 -2.96
N GLY A 174 14.10 31.66 -3.13
CA GLY A 174 15.21 32.61 -3.04
C GLY A 174 16.22 32.50 -4.17
N PHE A 175 15.85 31.95 -5.35
CA PHE A 175 16.73 31.92 -6.53
C PHE A 175 16.75 33.25 -7.26
N ALA A 176 17.93 33.76 -7.54
CA ALA A 176 18.08 34.93 -8.44
C ALA A 176 17.60 34.58 -9.85
N HIS A 177 16.87 35.50 -10.49
CA HIS A 177 16.29 35.30 -11.82
C HIS A 177 17.29 35.03 -12.94
N ASP A 178 18.51 35.48 -12.80
CA ASP A 178 19.65 35.27 -13.72
C ASP A 178 20.45 33.98 -13.43
N ALA A 179 20.30 33.42 -12.21
CA ALA A 179 20.99 32.19 -11.84
C ALA A 179 20.37 30.95 -12.49
N VAL A 180 19.10 31.02 -12.87
CA VAL A 180 18.36 29.88 -13.47
C VAL A 180 18.32 30.06 -14.99
N SER A 181 18.86 29.10 -15.72
CA SER A 181 18.85 29.06 -17.17
C SER A 181 17.98 27.92 -17.70
N LEU A 182 17.62 27.98 -18.96
CA LEU A 182 16.80 26.97 -19.62
C LEU A 182 17.58 26.30 -20.76
N SER A 183 17.49 24.98 -20.77
CA SER A 183 17.80 24.14 -21.92
C SER A 183 16.52 23.64 -22.57
N VAL A 184 16.57 23.30 -23.84
CA VAL A 184 15.41 22.76 -24.58
C VAL A 184 15.79 21.44 -25.21
N GLY A 185 15.09 20.39 -24.83
CA GLY A 185 15.20 19.06 -25.44
C GLY A 185 14.31 18.93 -26.67
N VAL A 186 14.88 18.40 -27.75
CA VAL A 186 14.17 18.02 -28.98
C VAL A 186 14.27 16.52 -29.10
N GLN A 187 13.17 15.82 -28.82
CA GLN A 187 13.09 14.35 -28.72
C GLN A 187 12.17 13.79 -29.79
N LYS A 188 12.49 12.60 -30.34
CA LYS A 188 11.61 11.89 -31.25
C LYS A 188 10.23 11.70 -30.60
N MET A 189 9.16 12.11 -31.28
CA MET A 189 7.78 11.93 -30.83
C MET A 189 7.33 10.48 -31.04
N LEU A 190 6.69 9.91 -30.02
CA LEU A 190 6.06 8.60 -30.08
C LEU A 190 4.56 8.75 -30.40
N ARG A 191 4.05 7.84 -31.20
CA ARG A 191 2.65 7.85 -31.68
C ARG A 191 1.69 7.26 -30.64
N THR A 192 1.60 7.88 -29.46
CA THR A 192 0.74 7.42 -28.38
C THR A 192 -0.73 7.77 -28.57
N ASP A 193 -1.06 8.63 -29.51
CA ASP A 193 -2.43 9.01 -29.87
C ASP A 193 -3.31 7.81 -30.23
N SER A 194 -2.73 6.72 -30.72
CA SER A 194 -3.39 5.44 -31.02
C SER A 194 -3.00 4.31 -30.03
N ALA A 195 -2.29 4.62 -28.96
CA ALA A 195 -1.78 3.61 -28.02
C ALA A 195 -1.97 4.02 -26.56
N VAL A 196 -0.94 3.84 -25.75
CA VAL A 196 -0.96 3.98 -24.28
C VAL A 196 0.19 4.84 -23.81
N SER A 197 -0.05 5.62 -22.78
CA SER A 197 0.99 6.30 -22.02
C SER A 197 0.69 6.22 -20.53
N GLY A 198 1.67 6.54 -19.70
CA GLY A 198 1.46 6.51 -18.27
C GLY A 198 2.66 6.94 -17.46
N VAL A 199 2.55 6.77 -16.15
CA VAL A 199 3.58 7.08 -15.17
C VAL A 199 3.90 5.85 -14.35
N ILE A 200 5.12 5.79 -13.85
CA ILE A 200 5.61 4.71 -13.01
C ILE A 200 6.31 5.34 -11.80
N PHE A 201 5.93 4.90 -10.62
CA PHE A 201 6.63 5.24 -9.39
C PHE A 201 7.30 4.00 -8.82
N THR A 202 8.56 4.13 -8.41
CA THR A 202 9.26 3.01 -7.78
C THR A 202 9.03 2.97 -6.26
N LEU A 203 7.86 3.37 -5.84
CA LEU A 203 7.29 3.25 -4.49
C LEU A 203 5.76 3.40 -4.59
N ASP A 204 5.07 3.11 -3.50
CA ASP A 204 3.66 3.46 -3.36
C ASP A 204 3.51 4.94 -3.04
N THR A 205 2.81 5.70 -3.88
CA THR A 205 2.70 7.15 -3.78
C THR A 205 1.84 7.63 -2.61
N ASP A 206 1.01 6.76 -2.04
CA ASP A 206 0.15 7.10 -0.89
C ASP A 206 0.91 6.95 0.43
N THR A 207 1.66 5.87 0.59
CA THR A 207 2.31 5.52 1.86
C THR A 207 3.82 5.74 1.85
N GLY A 208 4.46 5.76 0.69
CA GLY A 208 5.92 5.77 0.55
C GLY A 208 6.55 4.38 0.70
N PHE A 209 5.76 3.30 0.66
CA PHE A 209 6.27 1.93 0.74
C PHE A 209 7.18 1.62 -0.46
N ARG A 210 8.42 1.16 -0.19
CA ARG A 210 9.49 1.11 -1.20
C ARG A 210 9.58 -0.19 -2.00
N ASP A 211 8.99 -1.28 -1.54
CA ASP A 211 9.17 -2.60 -2.16
C ASP A 211 8.17 -2.89 -3.29
N VAL A 212 7.54 -1.85 -3.84
CA VAL A 212 6.62 -1.95 -4.97
C VAL A 212 6.97 -0.97 -6.09
N VAL A 213 6.56 -1.33 -7.30
CA VAL A 213 6.46 -0.45 -8.46
C VAL A 213 4.98 -0.22 -8.71
N GLN A 214 4.55 1.04 -8.66
CA GLN A 214 3.20 1.48 -9.05
C GLN A 214 3.26 1.93 -10.50
N ILE A 215 2.34 1.45 -11.34
CA ILE A 215 2.23 1.81 -12.75
C ILE A 215 0.80 2.29 -13.01
N ASP A 216 0.67 3.50 -13.49
CA ASP A 216 -0.62 4.11 -13.85
C ASP A 216 -0.64 4.36 -15.36
N ALA A 217 -1.69 3.86 -16.06
CA ALA A 217 -1.73 3.85 -17.51
C ALA A 217 -3.08 4.33 -18.07
N ILE A 218 -3.03 5.06 -19.19
CA ILE A 218 -4.20 5.58 -19.90
C ILE A 218 -4.05 5.41 -21.41
N TYR A 219 -5.16 5.49 -22.15
CA TYR A 219 -5.13 5.61 -23.60
C TYR A 219 -4.75 7.04 -24.03
N GLY A 220 -3.96 7.13 -25.10
CA GLY A 220 -3.59 8.41 -25.72
C GLY A 220 -2.36 9.06 -25.10
N LEU A 221 -2.23 10.38 -25.28
CA LEU A 221 -1.12 11.20 -24.78
C LEU A 221 -1.19 11.37 -23.26
N GLY A 222 -0.03 11.38 -22.59
CA GLY A 222 0.14 11.38 -21.14
C GLY A 222 -0.36 12.61 -20.37
N GLU A 223 -0.67 13.72 -21.07
CA GLU A 223 -1.13 14.94 -20.39
C GLU A 223 -2.36 14.75 -19.51
N ASN A 224 -3.30 13.88 -19.92
CA ASN A 224 -4.53 13.63 -19.16
C ASN A 224 -4.26 12.94 -17.80
N ILE A 225 -3.24 12.10 -17.68
CA ILE A 225 -2.88 11.47 -16.41
C ILE A 225 -2.19 12.47 -15.49
N VAL A 226 -1.24 13.24 -16.03
CA VAL A 226 -0.50 14.27 -15.25
C VAL A 226 -1.43 15.37 -14.74
N GLN A 227 -2.49 15.70 -15.49
CA GLN A 227 -3.49 16.71 -15.12
C GLN A 227 -4.64 16.13 -14.26
N GLY A 228 -4.66 14.83 -13.96
CA GLY A 228 -5.70 14.18 -13.18
C GLY A 228 -7.10 14.20 -13.84
N ARG A 229 -7.16 14.31 -15.17
CA ARG A 229 -8.44 14.40 -15.92
C ARG A 229 -9.14 13.06 -16.12
N VAL A 230 -8.40 11.97 -15.97
CA VAL A 230 -8.86 10.60 -16.29
C VAL A 230 -8.38 9.67 -15.19
N GLY A 231 -9.27 8.79 -14.71
CA GLY A 231 -8.88 7.71 -13.80
C GLY A 231 -8.11 6.62 -14.56
N PRO A 232 -6.83 6.40 -14.25
CA PRO A 232 -5.97 5.43 -14.95
C PRO A 232 -6.27 3.99 -14.54
N ASP A 233 -5.81 3.05 -15.36
CA ASP A 233 -5.56 1.69 -14.90
C ASP A 233 -4.35 1.71 -13.97
N GLU A 234 -4.41 1.01 -12.85
CA GLU A 234 -3.35 0.95 -11.86
C GLU A 234 -2.86 -0.48 -11.68
N PHE A 235 -1.56 -0.63 -11.56
CA PHE A 235 -0.89 -1.91 -11.36
C PHE A 235 0.19 -1.78 -10.28
N TYR A 236 0.25 -2.76 -9.39
CA TYR A 236 1.28 -2.85 -8.36
C TYR A 236 2.10 -4.11 -8.55
N VAL A 237 3.42 -3.96 -8.61
CA VAL A 237 4.37 -5.06 -8.83
C VAL A 237 5.37 -5.09 -7.68
N HIS A 238 5.54 -6.27 -7.04
CA HIS A 238 6.47 -6.43 -5.92
C HIS A 238 7.92 -6.57 -6.42
N LYS A 239 8.78 -5.65 -6.00
CA LYS A 239 10.18 -5.56 -6.45
C LYS A 239 11.03 -6.79 -6.06
N PRO A 240 11.05 -7.23 -4.78
CA PRO A 240 11.93 -8.32 -4.36
C PRO A 240 11.72 -9.62 -5.13
N THR A 241 10.48 -10.04 -5.34
CA THR A 241 10.19 -11.29 -6.06
C THR A 241 10.26 -11.13 -7.58
N LEU A 242 10.04 -9.92 -8.11
CA LEU A 242 10.33 -9.62 -9.52
C LEU A 242 11.82 -9.80 -9.84
N ARG A 243 12.72 -9.35 -8.96
CA ARG A 243 14.18 -9.57 -9.06
C ARG A 243 14.56 -11.04 -9.04
N GLN A 244 13.77 -11.88 -8.39
CA GLN A 244 13.94 -13.35 -8.35
C GLN A 244 13.37 -14.05 -9.59
N GLY A 245 12.78 -13.32 -10.54
CA GLY A 245 12.26 -13.87 -11.79
C GLY A 245 10.80 -14.32 -11.76
N PHE A 246 10.08 -14.07 -10.66
CA PHE A 246 8.65 -14.33 -10.55
C PHE A 246 7.81 -13.30 -11.31
N LYS A 247 6.47 -13.50 -11.34
CA LYS A 247 5.50 -12.59 -11.96
C LYS A 247 4.58 -11.95 -10.89
N PRO A 248 5.10 -11.07 -10.03
CA PRO A 248 4.42 -10.62 -8.83
C PRO A 248 3.57 -9.36 -9.08
N ILE A 249 2.59 -9.42 -9.95
CA ILE A 249 1.57 -8.38 -10.05
C ILE A 249 0.63 -8.58 -8.86
N LEU A 250 0.77 -7.72 -7.83
CA LEU A 250 0.05 -7.84 -6.57
C LEU A 250 -1.44 -7.59 -6.77
N TRP A 251 -1.78 -6.50 -7.47
CA TRP A 251 -3.15 -6.20 -7.84
C TRP A 251 -3.20 -5.24 -9.04
N ARG A 252 -4.38 -5.13 -9.61
CA ARG A 252 -4.68 -4.27 -10.75
C ARG A 252 -6.08 -3.71 -10.62
N ARG A 253 -6.20 -2.42 -10.84
CA ARG A 253 -7.47 -1.69 -10.79
C ARG A 253 -7.78 -1.11 -12.14
N LEU A 254 -8.97 -1.43 -12.66
CA LEU A 254 -9.44 -0.87 -13.90
C LEU A 254 -9.87 0.59 -13.68
N GLY A 255 -9.28 1.50 -14.45
CA GLY A 255 -9.63 2.91 -14.45
C GLY A 255 -10.87 3.23 -15.26
N THR A 256 -11.41 4.42 -15.07
CA THR A 256 -12.55 4.91 -15.87
C THR A 256 -12.18 5.21 -17.32
N LYS A 257 -10.96 5.69 -17.56
CA LYS A 257 -10.37 5.98 -18.88
C LYS A 257 -11.35 6.59 -19.89
N GLU A 258 -12.15 7.56 -19.44
CA GLU A 258 -13.26 8.12 -20.23
C GLU A 258 -12.79 8.87 -21.47
N LEU A 259 -11.61 9.53 -21.36
CA LEU A 259 -11.05 10.38 -22.38
C LEU A 259 -9.68 9.87 -22.81
N ARG A 260 -9.38 9.98 -24.10
CA ARG A 260 -8.05 9.90 -24.66
C ARG A 260 -7.68 11.21 -25.33
N LEU A 261 -6.50 11.74 -25.07
CA LEU A 261 -5.97 12.90 -25.76
C LEU A 261 -5.28 12.43 -27.04
N VAL A 262 -5.68 12.98 -28.17
CA VAL A 262 -5.13 12.64 -29.49
C VAL A 262 -4.72 13.91 -30.22
N PHE A 263 -3.76 13.79 -31.13
CA PHE A 263 -3.39 14.88 -32.02
C PHE A 263 -4.25 14.83 -33.29
N ASP A 264 -5.11 15.83 -33.48
CA ASP A 264 -5.92 16.00 -34.69
C ASP A 264 -5.08 16.71 -35.75
N ARG A 265 -4.52 15.93 -36.68
CA ARG A 265 -3.63 16.46 -37.76
C ARG A 265 -4.31 17.47 -38.69
N ALA A 266 -5.63 17.28 -38.92
CA ALA A 266 -6.38 18.19 -39.78
C ALA A 266 -6.57 19.56 -39.16
N LYS A 267 -6.65 19.64 -37.85
CA LYS A 267 -6.80 20.90 -37.09
C LYS A 267 -5.50 21.37 -36.45
N SER A 268 -4.42 20.60 -36.56
CA SER A 268 -3.11 20.84 -35.92
C SER A 268 -3.26 21.17 -34.42
N ARG A 269 -4.10 20.45 -33.71
CA ARG A 269 -4.31 20.63 -32.27
C ARG A 269 -4.59 19.31 -31.56
N HIS A 270 -4.40 19.33 -30.25
CA HIS A 270 -4.81 18.21 -29.38
C HIS A 270 -6.30 18.32 -29.05
N ASP A 271 -7.02 17.22 -29.20
CA ASP A 271 -8.43 17.10 -28.86
C ASP A 271 -8.67 15.88 -27.95
N ASN A 272 -9.47 16.05 -26.89
CA ASN A 272 -9.95 14.94 -26.08
C ASN A 272 -11.10 14.23 -26.78
N ARG A 273 -10.95 12.92 -26.96
CA ARG A 273 -11.99 12.05 -27.54
C ARG A 273 -12.47 11.02 -26.51
N LEU A 274 -13.75 10.68 -26.56
CA LEU A 274 -14.30 9.64 -25.72
C LEU A 274 -13.69 8.29 -26.09
N VAL A 275 -13.31 7.50 -25.09
CA VAL A 275 -12.87 6.12 -25.27
C VAL A 275 -14.13 5.23 -25.36
N PRO A 276 -14.23 4.34 -26.37
CA PRO A 276 -15.34 3.42 -26.49
C PRO A 276 -15.53 2.56 -25.23
N PRO A 277 -16.80 2.26 -24.83
CA PRO A 277 -17.07 1.47 -23.63
C PRO A 277 -16.37 0.11 -23.60
N GLU A 278 -16.24 -0.57 -24.73
CA GLU A 278 -15.57 -1.86 -24.88
C GLU A 278 -14.04 -1.77 -24.64
N GLU A 279 -13.41 -0.62 -24.97
CA GLU A 279 -12.01 -0.38 -24.66
C GLU A 279 -11.83 -0.02 -23.18
N ARG A 280 -12.72 0.81 -22.61
CA ARG A 280 -12.69 1.16 -21.19
C ARG A 280 -12.84 -0.05 -20.27
N ALA A 281 -13.58 -1.06 -20.71
CA ALA A 281 -13.80 -2.30 -19.96
C ALA A 281 -12.57 -3.22 -19.91
N ARG A 282 -11.47 -2.87 -20.58
CA ARG A 282 -10.23 -3.66 -20.62
C ARG A 282 -9.08 -2.85 -20.05
N PHE A 283 -8.09 -3.55 -19.50
CA PHE A 283 -6.81 -2.94 -19.17
C PHE A 283 -6.10 -2.50 -20.44
N CYS A 284 -5.48 -1.32 -20.41
CA CYS A 284 -4.75 -0.77 -21.55
C CYS A 284 -3.35 -1.39 -21.72
N LEU A 285 -2.82 -2.05 -20.70
CA LEU A 285 -1.57 -2.83 -20.73
C LEU A 285 -1.86 -4.31 -20.49
N THR A 286 -1.03 -5.16 -21.08
CA THR A 286 -0.97 -6.59 -20.77
C THR A 286 -0.09 -6.85 -19.56
N ASP A 287 -0.25 -7.99 -18.87
CA ASP A 287 0.57 -8.37 -17.73
C ASP A 287 2.08 -8.44 -18.09
N ASP A 288 2.43 -8.92 -19.28
CA ASP A 288 3.83 -8.97 -19.72
C ASP A 288 4.42 -7.55 -19.94
N GLU A 289 3.61 -6.60 -20.44
CA GLU A 289 4.01 -5.18 -20.56
C GLU A 289 4.19 -4.53 -19.19
N VAL A 290 3.28 -4.79 -18.25
CA VAL A 290 3.38 -4.32 -16.85
C VAL A 290 4.67 -4.83 -16.21
N LEU A 291 4.97 -6.13 -16.33
CA LEU A 291 6.19 -6.72 -15.80
C LEU A 291 7.45 -6.18 -16.50
N GLN A 292 7.37 -5.88 -17.79
CA GLN A 292 8.48 -5.28 -18.53
C GLN A 292 8.76 -3.86 -18.06
N LEU A 293 7.73 -3.02 -17.91
CA LEU A 293 7.85 -1.66 -17.38
C LEU A 293 8.41 -1.68 -15.95
N ALA A 294 7.94 -2.61 -15.10
CA ALA A 294 8.45 -2.76 -13.76
C ALA A 294 9.95 -3.15 -13.73
N ARG A 295 10.41 -4.03 -14.61
CA ARG A 295 11.85 -4.37 -14.73
C ARG A 295 12.68 -3.16 -15.15
N TRP A 296 12.20 -2.36 -16.10
CA TRP A 296 12.89 -1.14 -16.51
C TRP A 296 12.93 -0.11 -15.38
N ALA A 297 11.83 0.05 -14.66
CA ALA A 297 11.78 0.93 -13.50
C ALA A 297 12.79 0.55 -12.42
N LEU A 298 12.97 -0.77 -12.17
CA LEU A 298 14.01 -1.27 -11.27
C LEU A 298 15.42 -0.96 -11.77
N ALA A 299 15.69 -1.18 -13.05
CA ALA A 299 17.00 -0.89 -13.63
C ALA A 299 17.33 0.61 -13.54
N ILE A 300 16.34 1.47 -13.75
CA ILE A 300 16.47 2.93 -13.59
C ILE A 300 16.72 3.28 -12.11
N GLU A 301 15.90 2.78 -11.18
CA GLU A 301 16.07 3.05 -9.74
C GLU A 301 17.44 2.59 -9.24
N ASP A 302 17.89 1.40 -9.64
CA ASP A 302 19.19 0.85 -9.23
C ASP A 302 20.33 1.73 -9.74
N HIS A 303 20.30 2.13 -11.02
CA HIS A 303 21.31 2.98 -11.62
C HIS A 303 21.43 4.35 -10.91
N TYR A 304 20.28 5.02 -10.68
CA TYR A 304 20.29 6.33 -10.02
C TYR A 304 20.63 6.22 -8.53
N SER A 305 20.28 5.12 -7.87
CA SER A 305 20.65 4.87 -6.48
C SER A 305 22.16 4.66 -6.34
N GLU A 306 22.78 3.92 -7.27
CA GLU A 306 24.25 3.72 -7.31
C GLU A 306 24.97 5.05 -7.56
N LYS A 307 24.53 5.82 -8.55
CA LYS A 307 25.11 7.14 -8.88
C LYS A 307 25.04 8.13 -7.72
N ARG A 308 23.98 8.11 -6.94
CA ARG A 308 23.77 9.02 -5.80
C ARG A 308 24.32 8.49 -4.48
N GLY A 309 24.71 7.20 -4.42
CA GLY A 309 25.18 6.54 -3.21
C GLY A 309 24.11 6.37 -2.13
N GLN A 310 22.84 6.48 -2.48
CA GLN A 310 21.68 6.30 -1.58
C GLN A 310 20.45 5.83 -2.33
N PRO A 311 19.53 5.09 -1.69
CA PRO A 311 18.27 4.68 -2.31
C PRO A 311 17.51 5.88 -2.88
N THR A 312 17.26 5.84 -4.19
CA THR A 312 16.65 6.95 -4.94
C THR A 312 15.42 6.45 -5.68
N PRO A 313 14.23 6.50 -5.04
CA PRO A 313 12.98 6.21 -5.74
C PRO A 313 12.78 7.15 -6.93
N MET A 314 12.13 6.64 -7.97
CA MET A 314 12.01 7.32 -9.25
C MET A 314 10.55 7.57 -9.63
N ASP A 315 10.32 8.71 -10.28
CA ASP A 315 9.12 9.09 -11.03
C ASP A 315 9.46 9.02 -12.52
N ILE A 316 8.76 8.15 -13.25
CA ILE A 316 9.12 7.76 -14.62
C ILE A 316 7.89 7.91 -15.50
N GLU A 317 8.06 8.53 -16.67
CA GLU A 317 7.03 8.56 -17.71
C GLU A 317 7.35 7.54 -18.81
N PHE A 318 6.34 6.80 -19.25
CA PHE A 318 6.46 5.86 -20.36
C PHE A 318 5.42 6.13 -21.45
N ALA A 319 5.72 5.63 -22.65
CA ALA A 319 4.84 5.71 -23.79
C ALA A 319 4.95 4.44 -24.65
N LYS A 320 3.83 4.00 -25.20
CA LYS A 320 3.76 2.94 -26.21
C LYS A 320 3.61 3.56 -27.58
N ASP A 321 4.49 3.20 -28.52
CA ASP A 321 4.39 3.67 -29.90
C ASP A 321 3.29 2.85 -30.61
N GLY A 322 2.22 3.53 -31.03
CA GLY A 322 1.08 2.90 -31.70
C GLY A 322 1.41 2.33 -33.10
N SER A 323 2.51 2.78 -33.74
CA SER A 323 2.94 2.25 -35.02
C SER A 323 3.75 0.96 -34.88
N ALA A 324 4.60 0.87 -33.87
CA ALA A 324 5.49 -0.26 -33.63
C ALA A 324 5.00 -1.20 -32.52
N GLY A 325 4.06 -0.77 -31.68
CA GLY A 325 3.61 -1.51 -30.51
C GLY A 325 4.65 -1.58 -29.37
N SER A 326 5.79 -0.91 -29.52
CA SER A 326 6.91 -0.96 -28.57
C SER A 326 6.74 0.07 -27.46
N LEU A 327 7.16 -0.30 -26.24
CA LEU A 327 7.20 0.58 -25.08
C LEU A 327 8.53 1.36 -25.04
N PHE A 328 8.48 2.59 -24.54
CA PHE A 328 9.64 3.46 -24.33
C PHE A 328 9.53 4.20 -23.00
N ILE A 329 10.68 4.50 -22.39
CA ILE A 329 10.79 5.45 -21.28
C ILE A 329 11.05 6.84 -21.87
N VAL A 330 10.21 7.81 -21.54
CA VAL A 330 10.27 9.16 -22.12
C VAL A 330 10.76 10.22 -21.15
N GLN A 331 10.76 9.93 -19.86
CA GLN A 331 11.34 10.76 -18.81
C GLN A 331 11.58 9.93 -17.56
N ALA A 332 12.61 10.24 -16.78
CA ALA A 332 12.79 9.75 -15.42
C ALA A 332 13.38 10.86 -14.55
N ARG A 333 12.93 10.94 -13.31
CA ARG A 333 13.46 11.86 -12.29
C ARG A 333 13.34 11.23 -10.91
N PRO A 334 14.19 11.63 -9.95
CA PRO A 334 14.01 11.21 -8.56
C PRO A 334 12.66 11.67 -8.01
N GLU A 335 12.01 10.79 -7.27
CA GLU A 335 10.84 11.14 -6.50
C GLU A 335 11.27 12.00 -5.29
N THR A 336 10.59 13.13 -5.04
CA THR A 336 11.02 14.11 -4.04
C THR A 336 10.09 14.23 -2.84
N VAL A 337 8.82 13.80 -2.95
CA VAL A 337 7.80 13.98 -1.91
C VAL A 337 8.05 13.03 -0.73
N HIS A 338 8.26 11.76 -1.02
CA HIS A 338 8.48 10.73 -0.01
C HIS A 338 9.96 10.54 0.34
N ALA A 339 10.87 10.87 -0.60
CA ALA A 339 12.31 10.80 -0.34
C ALA A 339 12.77 11.76 0.78
N ALA A 340 12.05 12.89 0.98
CA ALA A 340 12.32 13.87 2.03
C ALA A 340 11.78 13.46 3.41
N ARG A 341 10.92 12.45 3.50
CA ARG A 341 10.37 11.97 4.77
C ARG A 341 11.31 10.93 5.37
N HIS A 342 12.24 11.37 6.19
CA HIS A 342 13.07 10.49 7.00
C HIS A 342 12.27 10.02 8.21
N GLY A 343 11.99 8.70 8.27
CA GLY A 343 11.38 8.04 9.42
C GLY A 343 9.84 8.15 9.45
N LEU A 344 9.18 7.01 9.65
CA LEU A 344 7.76 6.95 10.02
C LEU A 344 7.66 7.22 11.50
N THR A 345 7.02 8.31 11.85
CA THR A 345 6.64 8.57 13.22
C THR A 345 5.21 8.10 13.45
N PHE A 346 4.97 7.38 14.56
CA PHE A 346 3.62 6.98 14.98
C PHE A 346 3.12 7.96 15.99
N LYS A 347 1.84 8.34 15.84
CA LYS A 347 1.22 9.30 16.76
C LYS A 347 0.65 8.57 17.98
N THR A 348 1.15 8.91 19.16
CA THR A 348 0.46 8.66 20.41
C THR A 348 -0.34 9.90 20.82
N TYR A 349 -1.42 9.70 21.56
CA TYR A 349 -2.37 10.75 21.89
C TYR A 349 -2.44 10.95 23.40
N ALA A 350 -2.49 12.19 23.84
CA ALA A 350 -2.72 12.53 25.24
C ALA A 350 -3.56 13.80 25.38
N LEU A 351 -4.62 13.75 26.18
CA LEU A 351 -5.40 14.94 26.53
C LEU A 351 -4.52 15.96 27.26
N THR A 352 -4.58 17.20 26.83
CA THR A 352 -3.92 18.33 27.52
C THR A 352 -4.89 19.16 28.36
N GLU A 353 -6.18 18.93 28.17
CA GLU A 353 -7.28 19.62 28.84
C GLU A 353 -8.26 18.58 29.38
N ARG A 354 -8.81 18.82 30.57
CA ARG A 354 -9.86 17.97 31.16
C ARG A 354 -11.23 18.60 30.97
N GLY A 355 -12.17 17.84 30.44
CA GLY A 355 -13.58 18.22 30.28
C GLY A 355 -14.50 17.47 31.23
N ALA A 356 -15.76 17.84 31.20
CA ALA A 356 -16.81 17.07 31.87
C ALA A 356 -17.03 15.76 31.12
N VAL A 357 -16.91 14.64 31.79
CA VAL A 357 -17.24 13.32 31.26
C VAL A 357 -18.77 13.25 31.12
N LEU A 358 -19.21 12.99 29.89
CA LEU A 358 -20.63 12.80 29.57
C LEU A 358 -21.05 11.36 29.76
N LEU A 359 -20.20 10.43 29.32
CA LEU A 359 -20.38 9.01 29.50
C LEU A 359 -19.05 8.25 29.35
N GLU A 360 -19.05 7.02 29.81
CA GLU A 360 -17.95 6.10 29.76
C GLU A 360 -18.37 4.79 29.06
N GLY A 361 -17.40 4.07 28.55
CA GLY A 361 -17.57 2.76 27.96
C GLY A 361 -16.21 2.09 27.75
N LEU A 362 -16.17 0.99 27.03
CA LEU A 362 -14.92 0.29 26.74
C LEU A 362 -14.17 1.01 25.62
N ALA A 363 -12.94 1.41 25.88
CA ALA A 363 -12.07 2.03 24.88
C ALA A 363 -11.67 1.03 23.79
N VAL A 364 -11.68 1.49 22.54
CA VAL A 364 -11.22 0.78 21.37
C VAL A 364 -10.27 1.69 20.59
N GLY A 365 -9.03 1.27 20.43
CA GLY A 365 -7.95 2.12 19.95
C GLY A 365 -7.29 2.92 21.07
N GLU A 366 -6.34 3.77 20.69
CA GLU A 366 -5.60 4.67 21.59
C GLU A 366 -5.65 6.12 21.13
N GLN A 367 -6.58 6.45 20.24
CA GLN A 367 -6.69 7.75 19.63
C GLN A 367 -7.68 8.65 20.37
N ILE A 368 -7.58 9.94 20.07
CA ILE A 368 -8.52 10.97 20.50
C ILE A 368 -9.04 11.66 19.24
N ALA A 369 -10.34 11.83 19.15
CA ALA A 369 -10.96 12.61 18.08
C ALA A 369 -12.10 13.45 18.60
N SER A 370 -12.35 14.60 17.96
CA SER A 370 -13.45 15.50 18.28
C SER A 370 -14.32 15.71 17.05
N GLY A 371 -15.62 15.83 17.24
CA GLY A 371 -16.57 16.09 16.15
C GLY A 371 -17.97 16.34 16.66
N ALA A 372 -18.84 16.77 15.75
CA ALA A 372 -20.27 16.88 16.04
C ALA A 372 -20.89 15.47 16.10
N ALA A 373 -21.58 15.15 17.16
CA ALA A 373 -22.25 13.87 17.31
C ALA A 373 -23.43 13.72 16.35
N ARG A 374 -23.49 12.61 15.62
CA ARG A 374 -24.63 12.22 14.80
C ARG A 374 -25.27 10.97 15.40
N VAL A 375 -26.48 11.17 15.98
CA VAL A 375 -27.22 10.08 16.60
C VAL A 375 -28.12 9.41 15.56
N ILE A 376 -27.78 8.14 15.21
CA ILE A 376 -28.52 7.36 14.21
C ILE A 376 -28.92 6.03 14.86
N ALA A 377 -30.20 5.83 15.04
CA ALA A 377 -30.75 4.62 15.65
C ALA A 377 -30.93 3.46 14.67
N ASP A 378 -31.06 3.75 13.40
CA ASP A 378 -31.38 2.75 12.37
C ASP A 378 -30.58 3.00 11.09
N ALA A 379 -30.10 1.90 10.47
CA ALA A 379 -29.28 1.95 9.27
C ALA A 379 -29.95 2.64 8.06
N SER A 380 -31.28 2.70 8.02
CA SER A 380 -32.02 3.42 6.96
C SER A 380 -31.76 4.93 6.95
N ARG A 381 -31.26 5.48 8.05
CA ARG A 381 -30.95 6.91 8.20
C ARG A 381 -29.47 7.26 8.00
N MET A 382 -28.64 6.33 7.54
CA MET A 382 -27.21 6.56 7.30
C MET A 382 -26.91 7.73 6.36
N ALA A 383 -27.83 8.06 5.44
CA ALA A 383 -27.69 9.21 4.54
C ALA A 383 -27.64 10.58 5.25
N GLU A 384 -28.02 10.65 6.55
CA GLU A 384 -27.94 11.87 7.36
C GLU A 384 -26.52 12.13 7.89
N PHE A 385 -25.61 11.12 7.84
CA PHE A 385 -24.26 11.23 8.35
C PHE A 385 -23.37 12.09 7.43
N ARG A 386 -22.52 12.91 8.04
CA ARG A 386 -21.58 13.75 7.30
C ARG A 386 -20.13 13.38 7.64
N PRO A 387 -19.22 13.46 6.68
CA PRO A 387 -17.81 13.19 6.93
C PRO A 387 -17.24 14.00 8.10
N GLY A 388 -16.49 13.33 8.99
CA GLY A 388 -15.89 13.94 10.16
C GLY A 388 -16.80 14.06 11.40
N GLU A 389 -18.05 13.63 11.32
CA GLU A 389 -18.93 13.54 12.49
C GLU A 389 -18.57 12.34 13.38
N VAL A 390 -18.99 12.36 14.64
CA VAL A 390 -18.93 11.25 15.58
C VAL A 390 -20.21 10.44 15.47
N LEU A 391 -20.13 9.18 15.07
CA LEU A 391 -21.30 8.30 15.00
C LEU A 391 -21.71 7.90 16.41
N VAL A 392 -22.99 8.07 16.75
CA VAL A 392 -23.62 7.56 17.97
C VAL A 392 -24.78 6.65 17.56
N THR A 393 -24.71 5.36 17.94
CA THR A 393 -25.72 4.37 17.55
C THR A 393 -25.90 3.30 18.62
N GLU A 394 -26.95 2.50 18.53
CA GLU A 394 -27.17 1.40 19.46
C GLU A 394 -26.13 0.28 19.28
N SER A 395 -25.91 -0.15 18.05
CA SER A 395 -24.91 -1.14 17.64
C SER A 395 -24.68 -1.00 16.13
N THR A 396 -23.62 -1.63 15.60
CA THR A 396 -23.36 -1.67 14.16
C THR A 396 -23.30 -3.11 13.64
N ASP A 397 -23.62 -3.23 12.37
CA ASP A 397 -23.45 -4.43 11.57
C ASP A 397 -22.68 -4.10 10.26
N PRO A 398 -22.34 -5.06 9.39
CA PRO A 398 -21.59 -4.78 8.16
C PRO A 398 -22.17 -3.72 7.22
N ASN A 399 -23.49 -3.42 7.30
CA ASN A 399 -24.12 -2.38 6.48
C ASN A 399 -23.66 -0.96 6.87
N TRP A 400 -23.11 -0.79 8.07
CA TRP A 400 -22.64 0.50 8.57
C TRP A 400 -21.27 0.92 8.04
N GLU A 401 -20.56 0.05 7.33
CA GLU A 401 -19.20 0.30 6.84
C GLU A 401 -19.04 1.63 6.07
N PRO A 402 -20.00 2.06 5.19
CA PRO A 402 -19.88 3.34 4.49
C PRO A 402 -19.89 4.57 5.42
N VAL A 403 -20.60 4.49 6.55
CA VAL A 403 -20.62 5.55 7.57
C VAL A 403 -19.37 5.51 8.43
N LEU A 404 -18.97 4.31 8.85
CA LEU A 404 -17.79 4.12 9.67
C LEU A 404 -16.51 4.64 8.99
N LYS A 405 -16.39 4.49 7.67
CA LYS A 405 -15.27 5.02 6.88
C LYS A 405 -15.19 6.56 6.86
N GLN A 406 -16.28 7.25 7.16
CA GLN A 406 -16.37 8.70 7.16
C GLN A 406 -16.36 9.29 8.57
N ALA A 407 -16.53 8.45 9.59
CA ALA A 407 -16.64 8.88 10.98
C ALA A 407 -15.27 9.29 11.54
N SER A 408 -15.25 10.36 12.34
CA SER A 408 -14.06 10.73 13.14
C SER A 408 -13.91 9.84 14.37
N ALA A 409 -15.01 9.36 14.93
CA ALA A 409 -15.08 8.43 16.05
C ALA A 409 -16.43 7.70 16.06
N VAL A 410 -16.52 6.62 16.83
CA VAL A 410 -17.73 5.81 16.99
C VAL A 410 -18.07 5.62 18.45
N ILE A 411 -19.35 5.75 18.80
CA ILE A 411 -19.88 5.45 20.13
C ILE A 411 -21.07 4.51 19.95
N THR A 412 -21.02 3.34 20.60
CA THR A 412 -22.16 2.42 20.60
C THR A 412 -22.70 2.19 22.00
N ALA A 413 -24.04 2.18 22.14
CA ALA A 413 -24.69 1.86 23.41
C ALA A 413 -24.47 0.41 23.80
N ARG A 414 -24.35 -0.50 22.83
CA ARG A 414 -24.17 -1.93 23.07
C ARG A 414 -22.92 -2.45 22.38
N GLY A 415 -22.47 -3.61 22.83
CA GLY A 415 -21.32 -4.32 22.29
C GLY A 415 -20.10 -4.25 23.20
N GLY A 416 -19.20 -5.19 23.03
CA GLY A 416 -17.90 -5.26 23.71
C GLY A 416 -16.76 -4.96 22.72
N ARG A 417 -15.52 -5.13 23.18
CA ARG A 417 -14.30 -4.93 22.37
C ARG A 417 -14.19 -5.87 21.17
N THR A 418 -15.03 -6.88 21.11
CA THR A 418 -15.13 -7.86 20.01
C THR A 418 -16.33 -7.64 19.10
N SER A 419 -17.11 -6.58 19.34
CA SER A 419 -18.25 -6.21 18.50
C SER A 419 -17.83 -5.71 17.12
N HIS A 420 -18.74 -5.71 16.16
CA HIS A 420 -18.50 -5.22 14.81
C HIS A 420 -17.97 -3.76 14.81
N ALA A 421 -18.60 -2.85 15.61
CA ALA A 421 -18.14 -1.48 15.76
C ALA A 421 -16.66 -1.41 16.18
N ALA A 422 -16.28 -2.21 17.17
CA ALA A 422 -14.94 -2.25 17.71
C ALA A 422 -13.91 -2.77 16.69
N ILE A 423 -14.26 -3.83 15.97
CA ILE A 423 -13.38 -4.44 14.96
C ILE A 423 -13.14 -3.47 13.80
N VAL A 424 -14.21 -2.89 13.25
CA VAL A 424 -14.10 -1.96 12.11
C VAL A 424 -13.41 -0.66 12.51
N ALA A 425 -13.69 -0.10 13.70
CA ALA A 425 -13.01 1.11 14.17
C ALA A 425 -11.49 0.89 14.29
N ARG A 426 -11.05 -0.26 14.81
CA ARG A 426 -9.62 -0.63 14.84
C ARG A 426 -9.02 -0.72 13.44
N GLU A 427 -9.73 -1.32 12.51
CA GLU A 427 -9.27 -1.46 11.13
C GLU A 427 -9.17 -0.11 10.42
N LEU A 428 -10.14 0.77 10.66
CA LEU A 428 -10.13 2.13 10.12
C LEU A 428 -9.15 3.05 10.85
N GLY A 429 -8.67 2.65 12.05
CA GLY A 429 -7.78 3.45 12.87
C GLY A 429 -8.48 4.71 13.42
N ILE A 430 -9.74 4.59 13.82
CA ILE A 430 -10.51 5.66 14.48
C ILE A 430 -10.84 5.23 15.91
N PRO A 431 -10.93 6.16 16.88
CA PRO A 431 -11.31 5.83 18.25
C PRO A 431 -12.78 5.40 18.30
N ALA A 432 -13.05 4.34 19.08
CA ALA A 432 -14.42 3.97 19.37
C ALA A 432 -14.61 3.68 20.86
N ILE A 433 -15.81 4.02 21.37
CA ILE A 433 -16.26 3.66 22.71
C ILE A 433 -17.48 2.77 22.55
N VAL A 434 -17.40 1.54 23.06
CA VAL A 434 -18.45 0.55 22.94
C VAL A 434 -19.03 0.18 24.31
N GLY A 435 -20.30 -0.23 24.35
CA GLY A 435 -20.96 -0.57 25.61
C GLY A 435 -21.30 0.65 26.48
N ALA A 436 -21.42 1.82 25.89
CA ALA A 436 -21.83 3.03 26.57
C ALA A 436 -23.38 3.10 26.60
N GLU A 437 -24.02 2.36 27.53
CA GLU A 437 -25.46 2.05 27.55
C GLU A 437 -26.36 3.27 27.33
N ASP A 438 -26.00 4.41 27.92
CA ASP A 438 -26.80 5.66 27.85
C ASP A 438 -26.45 6.57 26.67
N ALA A 439 -25.63 6.13 25.71
CA ALA A 439 -25.09 6.98 24.62
C ALA A 439 -26.22 7.65 23.82
N MET A 440 -27.26 6.89 23.47
CA MET A 440 -28.36 7.35 22.63
C MET A 440 -29.24 8.41 23.29
N THR A 441 -29.22 8.50 24.62
CA THR A 441 -30.05 9.45 25.42
C THR A 441 -29.20 10.59 25.96
N THR A 442 -27.94 10.37 26.27
CA THR A 442 -27.05 11.36 26.89
C THR A 442 -26.43 12.33 25.86
N ILE A 443 -26.16 11.81 24.62
CA ILE A 443 -25.54 12.63 23.59
C ILE A 443 -26.64 13.20 22.67
N ALA A 444 -26.80 14.53 22.72
CA ALA A 444 -27.72 15.20 21.80
C ALA A 444 -27.16 15.28 20.39
N ASN A 445 -28.00 15.05 19.38
CA ASN A 445 -27.64 15.17 17.97
C ASN A 445 -27.05 16.56 17.65
N GLY A 446 -25.90 16.61 16.99
CA GLY A 446 -25.20 17.85 16.66
C GLY A 446 -24.33 18.43 17.81
N ARG A 447 -24.35 17.83 19.00
CA ARG A 447 -23.46 18.24 20.10
C ARG A 447 -21.99 17.92 19.76
N VAL A 448 -21.09 18.88 19.93
CA VAL A 448 -19.66 18.66 19.82
C VAL A 448 -19.15 17.85 21.00
N VAL A 449 -18.47 16.78 20.74
CA VAL A 449 -17.90 15.87 21.74
C VAL A 449 -16.46 15.54 21.40
N THR A 450 -15.67 15.18 22.43
CA THR A 450 -14.35 14.56 22.29
C THR A 450 -14.42 13.14 22.78
N VAL A 451 -14.03 12.20 21.92
CA VAL A 451 -13.93 10.78 22.20
C VAL A 451 -12.46 10.46 22.49
N SER A 452 -12.16 10.03 23.70
CA SER A 452 -10.80 9.68 24.13
C SER A 452 -10.73 8.18 24.43
N CYS A 453 -9.84 7.51 23.74
CA CYS A 453 -9.46 6.12 24.00
C CYS A 453 -8.00 6.02 24.50
N ALA A 454 -7.34 7.13 24.79
CA ALA A 454 -5.93 7.19 25.19
C ALA A 454 -5.69 7.05 26.69
N GLU A 455 -6.75 6.88 27.49
CA GLU A 455 -6.66 6.92 28.97
C GLU A 455 -6.72 5.52 29.62
N GLY A 456 -6.53 4.47 28.85
CA GLY A 456 -6.54 3.09 29.31
C GLY A 456 -7.75 2.29 28.83
N GLU A 457 -8.25 1.38 29.67
CA GLU A 457 -9.34 0.45 29.27
C GLU A 457 -10.70 1.14 29.17
N THR A 458 -10.88 2.21 29.92
CA THR A 458 -12.12 3.01 29.90
C THR A 458 -11.97 4.13 28.89
N GLY A 459 -12.86 4.17 27.91
CA GLY A 459 -13.00 5.28 27.00
C GLY A 459 -13.95 6.32 27.57
N HIS A 460 -13.59 7.59 27.37
CA HIS A 460 -14.37 8.71 27.89
C HIS A 460 -14.90 9.57 26.75
N VAL A 461 -16.18 9.93 26.84
CA VAL A 461 -16.79 10.94 25.98
C VAL A 461 -16.90 12.23 26.76
N TYR A 462 -16.20 13.25 26.30
CA TYR A 462 -16.20 14.57 26.90
C TYR A 462 -17.09 15.54 26.14
N GLY A 463 -17.67 16.49 26.86
CA GLY A 463 -18.40 17.60 26.23
C GLY A 463 -17.45 18.64 25.64
N GLY A 464 -17.72 19.06 24.40
CA GLY A 464 -16.89 20.04 23.67
C GLY A 464 -15.72 19.45 22.92
N ALA A 465 -15.01 20.29 22.18
CA ALA A 465 -13.75 19.95 21.53
C ALA A 465 -12.60 20.23 22.49
N LEU A 466 -12.05 19.20 23.13
CA LEU A 466 -10.94 19.32 24.04
C LEU A 466 -9.60 19.34 23.29
N ALA A 467 -8.65 20.08 23.82
CA ALA A 467 -7.29 20.08 23.31
C ALA A 467 -6.56 18.78 23.69
N PHE A 468 -5.85 18.20 22.75
CA PHE A 468 -4.99 17.04 22.95
C PHE A 468 -3.68 17.21 22.17
N ARG A 469 -2.62 16.56 22.65
CA ARG A 469 -1.33 16.52 21.96
C ARG A 469 -1.17 15.17 21.28
N THR A 470 -0.45 15.20 20.19
CA THR A 470 0.07 14.00 19.54
C THR A 470 1.58 13.99 19.68
N GLU A 471 2.14 12.86 20.08
CA GLU A 471 3.59 12.65 20.11
C GLU A 471 3.96 11.66 19.02
N ASP A 472 4.94 12.02 18.21
CA ASP A 472 5.51 11.12 17.24
C ASP A 472 6.49 10.16 17.91
N VAL A 473 6.26 8.86 17.77
CA VAL A 473 7.13 7.81 18.29
C VAL A 473 8.02 7.32 17.16
N ASP A 474 9.32 7.44 17.33
CA ASP A 474 10.30 6.85 16.43
C ASP A 474 10.36 5.32 16.64
N PRO A 475 10.07 4.50 15.62
CA PRO A 475 10.13 3.05 15.71
C PRO A 475 11.49 2.50 16.10
N GLU A 476 12.58 3.18 15.69
CA GLU A 476 13.94 2.77 15.99
C GLU A 476 14.31 2.95 17.46
N SER A 477 13.56 3.80 18.17
CA SER A 477 13.73 4.01 19.61
C SER A 477 13.13 2.92 20.48
N LEU A 478 12.36 1.98 19.89
CA LEU A 478 11.68 0.92 20.65
C LEU A 478 12.64 -0.23 21.00
N PRO A 479 12.48 -0.82 22.21
CA PRO A 479 13.34 -1.92 22.64
C PRO A 479 13.13 -3.17 21.76
N SER A 480 14.21 -3.93 21.55
CA SER A 480 14.12 -5.27 20.97
C SER A 480 13.52 -6.25 21.99
N THR A 481 12.79 -7.25 21.50
CA THR A 481 12.16 -8.29 22.31
C THR A 481 12.55 -9.67 21.77
N HIS A 482 12.65 -10.68 22.65
CA HIS A 482 12.80 -12.09 22.26
C HIS A 482 11.48 -12.66 21.77
N THR A 483 10.37 -12.37 22.45
CA THR A 483 9.02 -12.68 22.00
C THR A 483 8.70 -11.84 20.77
N ARG A 484 8.38 -12.48 19.65
CA ARG A 484 8.07 -11.77 18.40
C ARG A 484 6.76 -11.00 18.53
N ILE A 485 6.79 -9.75 18.14
CA ILE A 485 5.60 -8.88 18.13
C ILE A 485 5.07 -8.81 16.70
N CYS A 486 4.01 -9.59 16.45
CA CYS A 486 3.32 -9.65 15.17
C CYS A 486 2.07 -8.77 15.17
N MET A 487 1.43 -8.63 14.02
CA MET A 487 0.18 -7.88 13.88
C MET A 487 -0.98 -8.76 13.41
N ASN A 488 -2.20 -8.35 13.80
CA ASN A 488 -3.45 -8.78 13.20
C ASN A 488 -3.79 -7.83 12.06
N VAL A 489 -3.93 -8.34 10.83
CA VAL A 489 -4.23 -7.53 9.65
C VAL A 489 -5.37 -8.17 8.88
N GLY A 490 -6.43 -7.41 8.61
CA GLY A 490 -7.58 -7.87 7.82
C GLY A 490 -7.62 -7.24 6.43
N ASP A 491 -7.49 -5.92 6.36
CA ASP A 491 -7.68 -5.14 5.13
C ASP A 491 -6.38 -4.99 4.32
N PRO A 492 -6.31 -5.55 3.09
CA PRO A 492 -5.14 -5.41 2.22
C PRO A 492 -4.81 -3.96 1.85
N THR A 493 -5.81 -3.07 1.78
CA THR A 493 -5.59 -1.67 1.38
C THR A 493 -4.73 -0.89 2.39
N ARG A 494 -4.64 -1.37 3.63
CA ARG A 494 -3.83 -0.77 4.69
C ARG A 494 -2.47 -1.45 4.89
N ALA A 495 -2.22 -2.54 4.17
CA ALA A 495 -1.07 -3.41 4.44
C ALA A 495 0.27 -2.67 4.35
N PHE A 496 0.49 -1.85 3.33
CA PHE A 496 1.74 -1.10 3.14
C PHE A 496 2.01 -0.13 4.30
N LYS A 497 0.98 0.60 4.72
CA LYS A 497 1.09 1.51 5.87
C LYS A 497 1.39 0.76 7.17
N LEU A 498 0.68 -0.35 7.42
CA LEU A 498 0.83 -1.15 8.63
C LEU A 498 2.18 -1.86 8.69
N ALA A 499 2.71 -2.30 7.56
CA ALA A 499 4.00 -2.98 7.49
C ALA A 499 5.17 -2.10 7.96
N MET A 500 4.99 -0.79 7.94
CA MET A 500 5.98 0.18 8.41
C MET A 500 6.01 0.33 9.93
N LEU A 501 4.99 -0.17 10.67
CA LEU A 501 5.01 -0.29 12.13
C LEU A 501 6.13 -1.25 12.59
N PRO A 502 6.70 -1.07 13.78
CA PRO A 502 7.76 -1.94 14.31
C PRO A 502 7.18 -3.32 14.68
N ASN A 503 7.28 -4.28 13.76
CA ASN A 503 6.70 -5.60 13.90
C ASN A 503 7.61 -6.70 13.34
N ASP A 504 7.34 -7.94 13.71
CA ASP A 504 8.06 -9.15 13.28
C ASP A 504 7.24 -9.98 12.26
N GLY A 505 6.17 -9.41 11.70
CA GLY A 505 5.29 -10.02 10.71
C GLY A 505 3.81 -9.99 11.08
N VAL A 506 3.02 -10.81 10.41
CA VAL A 506 1.58 -10.94 10.63
C VAL A 506 1.28 -12.31 11.24
N GLY A 507 0.77 -12.33 12.48
CA GLY A 507 0.38 -13.57 13.16
C GLY A 507 -1.05 -14.00 12.82
N LEU A 508 -1.87 -13.06 12.33
CA LEU A 508 -3.21 -13.37 11.81
C LEU A 508 -3.56 -12.43 10.65
N ALA A 509 -3.55 -12.96 9.44
CA ALA A 509 -4.25 -12.38 8.30
C ALA A 509 -5.59 -13.11 8.12
N ARG A 510 -6.69 -12.35 8.06
CA ARG A 510 -8.05 -12.92 7.96
C ARG A 510 -8.53 -12.91 6.53
N MET A 511 -8.73 -14.10 5.95
CA MET A 511 -9.21 -14.24 4.57
C MET A 511 -10.63 -13.69 4.39
N GLU A 512 -11.45 -13.72 5.43
CA GLU A 512 -12.83 -13.26 5.41
C GLU A 512 -12.98 -11.80 4.96
N PHE A 513 -12.03 -10.94 5.34
CA PHE A 513 -12.05 -9.54 4.91
C PHE A 513 -11.83 -9.40 3.40
N ILE A 514 -10.94 -10.23 2.82
CA ILE A 514 -10.73 -10.25 1.37
C ILE A 514 -11.97 -10.76 0.66
N PHE A 515 -12.62 -11.79 1.21
CA PHE A 515 -13.89 -12.28 0.68
C PHE A 515 -14.96 -11.19 0.67
N ALA A 516 -15.20 -10.54 1.81
CA ALA A 516 -16.28 -9.57 1.96
C ALA A 516 -16.05 -8.31 1.11
N SER A 517 -14.81 -7.82 1.03
CA SER A 517 -14.51 -6.53 0.40
C SER A 517 -14.13 -6.65 -1.08
N TRP A 518 -13.40 -7.69 -1.47
CA TRP A 518 -12.85 -7.84 -2.81
C TRP A 518 -13.60 -8.87 -3.64
N VAL A 519 -13.75 -10.09 -3.12
CA VAL A 519 -14.40 -11.20 -3.86
C VAL A 519 -15.92 -11.05 -3.93
N ARG A 520 -16.56 -10.80 -2.80
CA ARG A 520 -18.00 -10.55 -2.58
C ARG A 520 -18.96 -11.65 -3.05
N VAL A 521 -18.47 -12.71 -3.65
CA VAL A 521 -19.28 -13.83 -4.18
C VAL A 521 -18.98 -15.09 -3.40
N HIS A 522 -20.00 -15.85 -3.08
CA HIS A 522 -19.84 -17.17 -2.49
C HIS A 522 -19.13 -18.12 -3.46
N PRO A 523 -18.07 -18.87 -3.05
CA PRO A 523 -17.29 -19.68 -3.99
C PRO A 523 -18.12 -20.72 -4.74
N LEU A 524 -19.12 -21.30 -4.10
CA LEU A 524 -20.02 -22.25 -4.78
C LEU A 524 -20.95 -21.61 -5.81
N ALA A 525 -21.22 -20.31 -5.70
CA ALA A 525 -21.97 -19.58 -6.73
C ALA A 525 -21.21 -19.50 -8.06
N LEU A 526 -19.88 -19.68 -8.02
CA LEU A 526 -19.03 -19.71 -9.20
C LEU A 526 -18.78 -21.13 -9.73
N THR A 527 -18.69 -22.11 -8.84
CA THR A 527 -18.48 -23.52 -9.23
C THR A 527 -19.78 -24.23 -9.64
N ARG A 528 -20.92 -23.79 -9.11
CA ARG A 528 -22.27 -24.34 -9.36
C ARG A 528 -23.19 -23.26 -9.94
N TYR A 529 -22.68 -22.40 -10.79
CA TYR A 529 -23.34 -21.21 -11.35
C TYR A 529 -24.72 -21.53 -11.96
N ASP A 530 -24.84 -22.64 -12.71
CA ASP A 530 -26.09 -23.02 -13.37
C ASP A 530 -27.25 -23.35 -12.42
N SER A 531 -26.93 -23.63 -11.15
CA SER A 531 -27.94 -23.91 -10.12
C SER A 531 -28.52 -22.67 -9.44
N LEU A 532 -27.97 -21.48 -9.74
CA LEU A 532 -28.40 -20.21 -9.14
C LEU A 532 -29.73 -19.72 -9.72
N PRO A 533 -30.54 -18.98 -8.93
CA PRO A 533 -31.67 -18.19 -9.42
C PRO A 533 -31.25 -17.19 -10.52
N ALA A 534 -32.19 -16.84 -11.41
CA ALA A 534 -31.86 -15.98 -12.56
C ALA A 534 -31.36 -14.60 -12.18
N ASP A 535 -31.95 -13.96 -11.18
CA ASP A 535 -31.59 -12.66 -10.63
C ASP A 535 -30.19 -12.68 -10.00
N THR A 536 -29.89 -13.71 -9.21
CA THR A 536 -28.57 -13.92 -8.62
C THR A 536 -27.49 -14.14 -9.70
N ARG A 537 -27.83 -14.84 -10.78
CA ARG A 537 -26.89 -14.97 -11.93
C ARG A 537 -26.53 -13.64 -12.56
N VAL A 538 -27.49 -12.71 -12.68
CA VAL A 538 -27.22 -11.36 -13.20
C VAL A 538 -26.21 -10.62 -12.33
N GLU A 539 -26.33 -10.73 -11.00
CA GLU A 539 -25.36 -10.11 -10.07
C GLU A 539 -23.96 -10.73 -10.17
N VAL A 540 -23.91 -12.08 -10.25
CA VAL A 540 -22.64 -12.80 -10.44
C VAL A 540 -22.01 -12.45 -11.77
N ASP A 541 -22.79 -12.36 -12.86
CA ASP A 541 -22.32 -11.97 -14.17
C ASP A 541 -21.74 -10.56 -14.19
N ALA A 542 -22.37 -9.62 -13.51
CA ALA A 542 -21.87 -8.25 -13.38
C ALA A 542 -20.50 -8.20 -12.68
N LEU A 543 -20.32 -8.97 -11.60
CA LEU A 543 -19.05 -9.03 -10.87
C LEU A 543 -17.95 -9.74 -11.67
N THR A 544 -18.30 -10.77 -12.42
CA THR A 544 -17.35 -11.63 -13.15
C THR A 544 -17.18 -11.27 -14.63
N ALA A 545 -17.78 -10.17 -15.09
CA ALA A 545 -17.90 -9.80 -16.50
C ALA A 545 -16.59 -9.78 -17.30
N ARG A 546 -15.45 -9.55 -16.63
CA ARG A 546 -14.12 -9.50 -17.26
C ARG A 546 -13.42 -10.86 -17.37
N TYR A 547 -13.98 -11.89 -16.78
CA TYR A 547 -13.39 -13.22 -16.73
C TYR A 547 -14.17 -14.20 -17.57
N ALA A 548 -13.50 -14.91 -18.46
CA ALA A 548 -14.12 -15.97 -19.26
C ALA A 548 -14.54 -17.17 -18.39
N ASP A 549 -13.74 -17.48 -17.38
CA ASP A 549 -14.06 -18.47 -16.34
C ASP A 549 -14.35 -17.74 -15.01
N LYS A 550 -15.53 -17.93 -14.48
CA LYS A 550 -15.97 -17.34 -13.21
C LYS A 550 -15.14 -17.79 -12.01
N ARG A 551 -14.59 -19.01 -12.07
CA ARG A 551 -13.67 -19.54 -11.03
C ARG A 551 -12.36 -18.74 -11.01
N GLU A 552 -11.88 -18.35 -12.20
CA GLU A 552 -10.68 -17.54 -12.34
C GLU A 552 -10.84 -16.15 -11.68
N TYR A 553 -12.04 -15.54 -11.76
CA TYR A 553 -12.36 -14.32 -11.02
C TYR A 553 -12.08 -14.47 -9.52
N PHE A 554 -12.57 -15.59 -8.93
CA PHE A 554 -12.37 -15.85 -7.50
C PHE A 554 -10.88 -15.99 -7.15
N VAL A 555 -10.21 -16.89 -7.88
CA VAL A 555 -8.80 -17.20 -7.64
C VAL A 555 -7.91 -15.97 -7.81
N ASP A 556 -8.14 -15.19 -8.87
CA ASP A 556 -7.36 -13.99 -9.16
C ASP A 556 -7.60 -12.89 -8.12
N THR A 557 -8.86 -12.60 -7.81
CA THR A 557 -9.23 -11.55 -6.85
C THR A 557 -8.76 -11.89 -5.44
N LEU A 558 -8.93 -13.12 -5.00
CA LEU A 558 -8.46 -13.58 -3.69
C LEU A 558 -6.93 -13.56 -3.63
N ALA A 559 -6.25 -14.03 -4.68
CA ALA A 559 -4.79 -14.01 -4.76
C ALA A 559 -4.23 -12.58 -4.68
N GLN A 560 -4.87 -11.60 -5.32
CA GLN A 560 -4.46 -10.20 -5.26
C GLN A 560 -4.50 -9.66 -3.83
N GLY A 561 -5.59 -9.90 -3.09
CA GLY A 561 -5.70 -9.47 -1.69
C GLY A 561 -4.66 -10.14 -0.79
N ILE A 562 -4.47 -11.46 -0.92
CA ILE A 562 -3.45 -12.22 -0.17
C ILE A 562 -2.05 -11.73 -0.52
N ALA A 563 -1.76 -11.53 -1.80
CA ALA A 563 -0.46 -11.08 -2.29
C ALA A 563 -0.10 -9.69 -1.75
N THR A 564 -1.06 -8.76 -1.72
CA THR A 564 -0.86 -7.42 -1.18
C THR A 564 -0.46 -7.47 0.30
N LEU A 565 -1.20 -8.25 1.12
CA LEU A 565 -0.85 -8.48 2.52
C LEU A 565 0.55 -9.11 2.65
N THR A 566 0.83 -10.14 1.86
CA THR A 566 2.07 -10.90 1.99
C THR A 566 3.30 -10.12 1.54
N ALA A 567 3.19 -9.36 0.45
CA ALA A 567 4.24 -8.52 -0.09
C ALA A 567 4.59 -7.35 0.84
N ALA A 568 3.58 -6.74 1.47
CA ALA A 568 3.79 -5.64 2.40
C ALA A 568 4.74 -6.00 3.56
N PHE A 569 4.68 -7.24 4.01
CA PHE A 569 5.50 -7.71 5.14
C PHE A 569 6.74 -8.51 4.71
N TRP A 570 7.01 -8.66 3.42
CA TRP A 570 8.19 -9.36 2.95
C TRP A 570 9.49 -8.81 3.56
N PRO A 571 10.49 -9.66 3.98
CA PRO A 571 10.45 -11.13 4.05
C PRO A 571 9.84 -11.69 5.36
N ARG A 572 9.27 -10.84 6.24
CA ARG A 572 8.65 -11.22 7.51
C ARG A 572 7.46 -12.15 7.28
N PRO A 573 7.23 -13.16 8.14
CA PRO A 573 6.17 -14.14 7.95
C PRO A 573 4.77 -13.51 8.00
N VAL A 574 3.88 -14.03 7.17
CA VAL A 574 2.45 -13.72 7.19
C VAL A 574 1.68 -15.02 7.35
N ILE A 575 0.98 -15.18 8.47
CA ILE A 575 0.14 -16.35 8.73
C ILE A 575 -1.29 -16.02 8.30
N LEU A 576 -1.71 -16.57 7.17
CA LEU A 576 -3.04 -16.43 6.62
C LEU A 576 -3.95 -17.54 7.17
N ARG A 577 -5.02 -17.17 7.85
CA ARG A 577 -6.07 -18.07 8.23
C ARG A 577 -6.99 -18.30 7.04
N PHE A 578 -7.23 -19.57 6.66
CA PHE A 578 -8.28 -19.92 5.72
C PHE A 578 -9.65 -19.46 6.21
N SER A 579 -10.61 -19.33 5.31
CA SER A 579 -11.91 -18.74 5.60
C SER A 579 -12.64 -19.47 6.74
N ASP A 580 -13.13 -18.69 7.71
CA ASP A 580 -13.82 -19.19 8.91
C ASP A 580 -15.19 -18.51 9.10
N PHE A 581 -15.88 -18.27 8.01
CA PHE A 581 -17.24 -17.77 8.05
C PHE A 581 -18.20 -18.79 8.66
N LYS A 582 -19.14 -18.32 9.44
CA LYS A 582 -20.32 -19.06 9.87
C LYS A 582 -21.30 -19.17 8.69
N SER A 583 -22.25 -20.09 8.78
CA SER A 583 -23.28 -20.31 7.74
C SER A 583 -24.06 -19.04 7.43
N ASN A 584 -24.45 -18.27 8.45
CA ASN A 584 -25.15 -17.00 8.26
C ASN A 584 -24.29 -15.93 7.58
N GLU A 585 -22.97 -15.90 7.83
CA GLU A 585 -22.05 -14.98 7.19
C GLU A 585 -21.81 -15.32 5.71
N TYR A 586 -21.61 -16.61 5.41
CA TYR A 586 -21.53 -17.07 4.02
C TYR A 586 -22.82 -16.81 3.22
N ALA A 587 -23.99 -16.95 3.87
CA ALA A 587 -25.29 -16.67 3.24
C ALA A 587 -25.42 -15.21 2.73
N HIS A 588 -24.71 -14.27 3.34
CA HIS A 588 -24.73 -12.85 2.93
C HIS A 588 -23.85 -12.54 1.71
N LEU A 589 -22.93 -13.44 1.33
CA LEU A 589 -22.18 -13.27 0.08
C LEU A 589 -23.11 -13.46 -1.13
N THR A 590 -22.84 -12.77 -2.23
CA THR A 590 -23.64 -12.91 -3.46
C THR A 590 -23.76 -14.38 -3.88
N GLY A 591 -24.99 -14.86 -3.95
CA GLY A 591 -25.32 -16.26 -4.23
C GLY A 591 -25.21 -17.22 -3.03
N GLY A 592 -24.78 -16.76 -1.86
CA GLY A 592 -24.58 -17.61 -0.68
C GLY A 592 -25.85 -18.23 -0.12
N ALA A 593 -26.94 -17.49 -0.10
CA ALA A 593 -28.23 -17.99 0.40
C ALA A 593 -28.74 -19.28 -0.30
N ALA A 594 -28.26 -19.55 -1.51
CA ALA A 594 -28.62 -20.77 -2.25
C ALA A 594 -27.90 -22.03 -1.73
N PHE A 595 -26.81 -21.89 -0.98
CA PHE A 595 -25.94 -22.99 -0.56
C PHE A 595 -25.83 -23.15 0.96
N GLU A 596 -26.26 -22.14 1.72
CA GLU A 596 -26.16 -22.16 3.18
C GLU A 596 -27.50 -22.46 3.84
N THR A 597 -27.43 -23.36 4.82
CA THR A 597 -28.60 -23.76 5.61
C THR A 597 -28.59 -22.99 6.92
N PRO A 598 -29.71 -22.39 7.36
CA PRO A 598 -29.79 -21.78 8.69
C PRO A 598 -29.48 -22.77 9.79
N GLU A 599 -28.65 -22.37 10.73
CA GLU A 599 -28.28 -23.12 11.92
C GLU A 599 -28.77 -22.42 13.17
N GLU A 600 -29.20 -23.16 14.18
CA GLU A 600 -29.64 -22.58 15.46
C GLU A 600 -28.49 -21.93 16.22
N ASN A 601 -27.29 -22.52 16.14
CA ASN A 601 -26.06 -21.94 16.70
C ASN A 601 -24.91 -22.02 15.72
N PRO A 602 -24.77 -21.00 14.83
CA PRO A 602 -23.70 -20.97 13.84
C PRO A 602 -22.28 -20.94 14.43
N MET A 603 -22.12 -20.50 15.69
CA MET A 603 -20.82 -20.51 16.38
C MET A 603 -20.28 -21.92 16.60
N LEU A 604 -21.16 -22.87 16.92
CA LEU A 604 -20.80 -24.27 17.12
C LEU A 604 -21.08 -25.14 15.89
N GLY A 605 -21.63 -24.54 14.86
CA GLY A 605 -22.13 -25.20 13.66
C GLY A 605 -21.05 -25.58 12.64
N TRP A 606 -21.43 -25.53 11.39
CA TRP A 606 -20.61 -25.91 10.25
C TRP A 606 -19.67 -24.77 9.82
N ARG A 607 -18.49 -24.70 10.41
CA ARG A 607 -17.45 -23.70 10.15
C ARG A 607 -16.03 -24.29 10.21
N GLY A 608 -15.05 -23.56 9.70
CA GLY A 608 -13.63 -23.91 9.76
C GLY A 608 -13.30 -25.24 9.09
N ALA A 609 -12.40 -26.02 9.69
CA ALA A 609 -11.87 -27.25 9.13
C ALA A 609 -12.93 -28.22 8.62
N SER A 610 -14.10 -28.30 9.27
CA SER A 610 -15.19 -29.23 8.88
C SER A 610 -15.79 -28.92 7.51
N ARG A 611 -15.74 -27.68 7.04
CA ARG A 611 -16.21 -27.29 5.70
C ARG A 611 -15.27 -27.76 4.60
N TYR A 612 -13.96 -27.69 4.81
CA TYR A 612 -12.96 -27.85 3.77
C TYR A 612 -12.96 -29.22 3.11
N TYR A 613 -13.29 -30.28 3.87
CA TYR A 613 -13.35 -31.63 3.35
C TYR A 613 -14.79 -32.13 3.09
N HIS A 614 -15.81 -31.34 3.47
CA HIS A 614 -17.21 -31.75 3.24
C HIS A 614 -17.56 -31.63 1.75
N PRO A 615 -18.23 -32.64 1.15
CA PRO A 615 -18.57 -32.63 -0.28
C PRO A 615 -19.34 -31.38 -0.73
N ASP A 616 -20.14 -30.80 0.16
CA ASP A 616 -20.95 -29.62 -0.18
C ASP A 616 -20.13 -28.34 -0.31
N TYR A 617 -18.93 -28.25 0.26
CA TYR A 617 -18.09 -27.03 0.21
C TYR A 617 -16.69 -27.26 -0.36
N LYS A 618 -16.20 -28.48 -0.47
CA LYS A 618 -14.83 -28.81 -0.90
C LYS A 618 -14.39 -28.07 -2.17
N ASP A 619 -15.30 -27.95 -3.17
CA ASP A 619 -15.00 -27.23 -4.41
C ASP A 619 -14.69 -25.74 -4.15
N GLY A 620 -15.39 -25.14 -3.19
CA GLY A 620 -15.12 -23.76 -2.74
C GLY A 620 -13.74 -23.61 -2.09
N PHE A 621 -13.40 -24.54 -1.19
CA PHE A 621 -12.09 -24.55 -0.54
C PHE A 621 -10.94 -24.77 -1.53
N LEU A 622 -11.12 -25.57 -2.57
CA LEU A 622 -10.11 -25.74 -3.62
C LEU A 622 -9.81 -24.46 -4.40
N LEU A 623 -10.76 -23.51 -4.49
CA LEU A 623 -10.48 -22.18 -5.05
C LEU A 623 -9.61 -21.34 -4.12
N GLU A 624 -9.80 -21.44 -2.80
CA GLU A 624 -8.91 -20.78 -1.82
C GLU A 624 -7.49 -21.33 -1.92
N VAL A 625 -7.36 -22.67 -2.00
CA VAL A 625 -6.08 -23.36 -2.20
C VAL A 625 -5.39 -22.91 -3.49
N ALA A 626 -6.15 -22.77 -4.61
CA ALA A 626 -5.61 -22.31 -5.88
C ALA A 626 -5.11 -20.85 -5.81
N ALA A 627 -5.81 -19.97 -5.08
CA ALA A 627 -5.38 -18.59 -4.87
C ALA A 627 -4.06 -18.52 -4.07
N VAL A 628 -3.97 -19.25 -2.96
CA VAL A 628 -2.73 -19.35 -2.16
C VAL A 628 -1.57 -19.90 -2.98
N LYS A 629 -1.82 -20.93 -3.80
CA LYS A 629 -0.81 -21.51 -4.69
C LYS A 629 -0.27 -20.47 -5.68
N ARG A 630 -1.16 -19.69 -6.30
CA ARG A 630 -0.78 -18.58 -7.20
C ARG A 630 0.15 -17.58 -6.51
N VAL A 631 -0.19 -17.16 -5.28
CA VAL A 631 0.62 -16.22 -4.50
C VAL A 631 2.02 -16.78 -4.21
N ARG A 632 2.11 -18.05 -3.80
CA ARG A 632 3.40 -18.64 -3.45
C ARG A 632 4.25 -19.01 -4.66
N GLU A 633 3.66 -19.63 -5.70
CA GLU A 633 4.41 -20.20 -6.83
C GLU A 633 4.57 -19.23 -8.00
N THR A 634 3.52 -18.48 -8.36
CA THR A 634 3.58 -17.55 -9.50
C THR A 634 4.17 -16.21 -9.10
N MET A 635 3.77 -15.68 -7.93
CA MET A 635 4.24 -14.38 -7.45
C MET A 635 5.50 -14.49 -6.56
N GLY A 636 5.87 -15.71 -6.12
CA GLY A 636 7.08 -15.97 -5.35
C GLY A 636 7.03 -15.56 -3.88
N LEU A 637 5.84 -15.27 -3.34
CA LEU A 637 5.68 -14.78 -1.97
C LEU A 637 5.68 -15.95 -0.96
N THR A 638 6.86 -16.53 -0.72
CA THR A 638 7.05 -17.72 0.11
C THR A 638 7.00 -17.46 1.61
N ASN A 639 7.01 -16.19 2.05
CA ASN A 639 6.78 -15.81 3.44
C ASN A 639 5.33 -16.00 3.90
N LEU A 640 4.41 -16.36 2.99
CA LEU A 640 3.04 -16.75 3.29
C LEU A 640 3.02 -18.13 3.97
N LYS A 641 2.51 -18.18 5.20
CA LYS A 641 2.19 -19.39 5.97
C LYS A 641 0.68 -19.52 6.10
N LEU A 642 0.19 -20.71 6.39
CA LEU A 642 -1.24 -20.97 6.45
C LEU A 642 -1.68 -21.38 7.84
N MET A 643 -2.96 -21.13 8.16
CA MET A 643 -3.57 -21.56 9.43
C MET A 643 -4.96 -22.13 9.21
N ILE A 644 -5.18 -23.30 9.77
CA ILE A 644 -6.49 -23.99 9.78
C ILE A 644 -7.28 -23.53 10.99
N PRO A 645 -8.44 -22.86 10.82
CA PRO A 645 -9.30 -22.45 11.91
C PRO A 645 -10.22 -23.58 12.37
N PHE A 646 -10.74 -23.46 13.57
CA PHE A 646 -11.82 -24.25 14.16
C PHE A 646 -11.73 -25.76 13.88
N CYS A 647 -10.53 -26.29 14.10
CA CYS A 647 -10.21 -27.69 13.89
C CYS A 647 -10.50 -28.51 15.18
N ARG A 648 -11.62 -29.19 15.24
CA ARG A 648 -12.14 -29.84 16.46
C ARG A 648 -11.36 -31.09 16.88
N THR A 649 -10.83 -31.82 15.90
CA THR A 649 -10.16 -33.10 16.13
C THR A 649 -8.92 -33.25 15.24
N PRO A 650 -7.90 -34.02 15.65
CA PRO A 650 -6.77 -34.36 14.78
C PRO A 650 -7.19 -35.01 13.46
N GLU A 651 -8.29 -35.72 13.43
CA GLU A 651 -8.81 -36.33 12.19
C GLU A 651 -9.37 -35.32 11.20
N GLU A 652 -10.05 -34.26 11.69
CA GLU A 652 -10.42 -33.12 10.82
C GLU A 652 -9.19 -32.45 10.24
N GLY A 653 -8.13 -32.24 11.05
CA GLY A 653 -6.86 -31.70 10.58
C GLY A 653 -6.25 -32.52 9.46
N LYS A 654 -6.22 -33.85 9.59
CA LYS A 654 -5.74 -34.74 8.51
C LYS A 654 -6.57 -34.61 7.23
N LYS A 655 -7.89 -34.54 7.34
CA LYS A 655 -8.79 -34.38 6.19
C LYS A 655 -8.59 -33.04 5.50
N ALA A 656 -8.49 -31.95 6.25
CA ALA A 656 -8.23 -30.61 5.69
C ALA A 656 -6.87 -30.57 4.94
N LEU A 657 -5.81 -31.09 5.55
CA LEU A 657 -4.49 -31.21 4.92
C LEU A 657 -4.50 -32.12 3.67
N ALA A 658 -5.35 -33.14 3.64
CA ALA A 658 -5.51 -33.99 2.46
C ALA A 658 -6.14 -33.24 1.28
N VAL A 659 -7.14 -32.38 1.52
CA VAL A 659 -7.75 -31.54 0.47
C VAL A 659 -6.77 -30.47 0.00
N MET A 660 -6.00 -29.86 0.91
CA MET A 660 -4.92 -28.94 0.52
C MET A 660 -3.91 -29.61 -0.44
N ARG A 661 -3.49 -30.86 -0.12
CA ARG A 661 -2.60 -31.66 -0.99
C ARG A 661 -3.24 -31.96 -2.34
N GLU A 662 -4.53 -32.28 -2.38
CA GLU A 662 -5.28 -32.46 -3.63
C GLU A 662 -5.22 -31.20 -4.51
N GLY A 663 -5.35 -30.02 -3.92
CA GLY A 663 -5.18 -28.72 -4.59
C GLY A 663 -3.73 -28.35 -4.93
N GLY A 664 -2.76 -29.18 -4.53
CA GLY A 664 -1.34 -28.98 -4.79
C GLY A 664 -0.58 -28.14 -3.75
N LEU A 665 -1.15 -27.92 -2.54
CA LEU A 665 -0.45 -27.33 -1.41
C LEU A 665 -0.09 -28.42 -0.40
N VAL A 666 1.20 -28.77 -0.32
CA VAL A 666 1.70 -29.80 0.57
C VAL A 666 2.55 -29.18 1.68
N ARG A 667 2.17 -29.43 2.94
CA ARG A 667 2.95 -28.98 4.10
C ARG A 667 4.41 -29.46 3.99
N GLY A 668 5.36 -28.56 4.21
CA GLY A 668 6.80 -28.79 4.10
C GLY A 668 7.37 -28.58 2.70
N GLU A 669 6.59 -28.73 1.63
CA GLU A 669 7.05 -28.49 0.26
C GLU A 669 7.19 -26.99 -0.01
N GLY A 670 8.29 -26.59 -0.66
CA GLY A 670 8.59 -25.18 -0.92
C GLY A 670 8.64 -24.31 0.36
N GLY A 671 8.93 -24.91 1.52
CA GLY A 671 8.95 -24.21 2.81
C GLY A 671 7.57 -23.83 3.35
N LEU A 672 6.48 -24.47 2.88
CA LEU A 672 5.14 -24.21 3.35
C LEU A 672 4.95 -24.72 4.77
N GLU A 673 4.72 -23.80 5.71
CA GLU A 673 4.31 -24.12 7.07
C GLU A 673 2.79 -23.98 7.20
N VAL A 674 2.17 -24.92 7.95
CA VAL A 674 0.75 -24.93 8.23
C VAL A 674 0.53 -24.97 9.73
N TYR A 675 -0.11 -23.94 10.26
CA TYR A 675 -0.49 -23.77 11.66
C TYR A 675 -1.92 -24.27 11.90
N VAL A 676 -2.25 -24.53 13.15
CA VAL A 676 -3.64 -24.73 13.61
C VAL A 676 -4.01 -23.63 14.59
N MET A 677 -5.21 -23.07 14.45
CA MET A 677 -5.75 -22.17 15.45
C MET A 677 -6.23 -22.99 16.65
N ALA A 678 -5.60 -22.76 17.79
CA ALA A 678 -5.96 -23.40 19.05
C ALA A 678 -7.01 -22.54 19.77
N GLU A 679 -8.25 -22.80 19.47
CA GLU A 679 -9.39 -22.00 19.91
C GLU A 679 -10.53 -22.88 20.48
N ILE A 680 -10.29 -24.18 20.55
CA ILE A 680 -11.21 -25.16 21.09
C ILE A 680 -10.49 -25.93 22.22
N PRO A 681 -11.11 -26.21 23.38
CA PRO A 681 -10.46 -26.94 24.48
C PRO A 681 -9.81 -28.28 24.06
N SER A 682 -10.35 -28.95 23.04
CA SER A 682 -9.75 -30.18 22.51
C SER A 682 -8.36 -29.99 21.91
N ASN A 683 -8.05 -28.80 21.37
CA ASN A 683 -6.72 -28.48 20.83
C ASN A 683 -5.66 -28.45 21.95
N VAL A 684 -6.05 -27.95 23.12
CA VAL A 684 -5.20 -27.92 24.32
C VAL A 684 -5.02 -29.32 24.92
N ILE A 685 -6.12 -30.05 25.11
CA ILE A 685 -6.11 -31.37 25.71
C ILE A 685 -5.34 -32.40 24.87
N LEU A 686 -5.44 -32.30 23.52
CA LEU A 686 -4.84 -33.22 22.56
C LEU A 686 -3.65 -32.60 21.82
N VAL A 687 -2.94 -31.66 22.43
CA VAL A 687 -1.82 -30.94 21.80
C VAL A 687 -0.77 -31.89 21.22
N ASP A 688 -0.47 -32.97 21.92
CA ASP A 688 0.45 -34.05 21.48
C ASP A 688 -0.01 -34.76 20.20
N ARG A 689 -1.33 -34.81 19.96
CA ARG A 689 -1.93 -35.44 18.77
C ARG A 689 -2.04 -34.45 17.57
N PHE A 690 -2.18 -33.16 17.84
CA PHE A 690 -2.16 -32.09 16.81
C PHE A 690 -0.74 -31.75 16.37
N ALA A 691 0.23 -31.69 17.26
CA ALA A 691 1.60 -31.30 17.00
C ALA A 691 2.30 -32.05 15.83
N PRO A 692 2.10 -33.35 15.58
CA PRO A 692 2.65 -34.01 14.40
C PRO A 692 2.08 -33.52 13.07
N LEU A 693 0.85 -32.98 13.08
CA LEU A 693 0.13 -32.56 11.88
C LEU A 693 0.46 -31.14 11.45
N PHE A 694 0.83 -30.28 12.40
CA PHE A 694 1.01 -28.85 12.18
C PHE A 694 2.43 -28.38 12.57
N ASP A 695 2.85 -27.23 12.03
CA ASP A 695 4.16 -26.64 12.29
C ASP A 695 4.16 -25.75 13.54
N GLY A 696 2.99 -25.30 13.97
CA GLY A 696 2.79 -24.48 15.15
C GLY A 696 1.33 -24.29 15.50
N PHE A 697 1.12 -23.60 16.60
CA PHE A 697 -0.20 -23.27 17.14
C PHE A 697 -0.36 -21.76 17.24
N SER A 698 -1.57 -21.26 17.01
CA SER A 698 -1.93 -19.88 17.30
C SER A 698 -3.17 -19.87 18.22
N ILE A 699 -3.03 -19.30 19.39
CA ILE A 699 -4.15 -19.23 20.35
C ILE A 699 -5.19 -18.23 19.83
N GLY A 700 -6.40 -18.72 19.56
CA GLY A 700 -7.57 -17.90 19.29
C GLY A 700 -8.33 -17.65 20.59
N SER A 701 -7.84 -16.70 21.41
CA SER A 701 -8.35 -16.50 22.77
C SER A 701 -9.84 -16.16 22.84
N ASN A 702 -10.39 -15.52 21.81
CA ASN A 702 -11.80 -15.17 21.78
C ASN A 702 -12.70 -16.41 21.80
N ASP A 703 -12.51 -17.31 20.83
CA ASP A 703 -13.32 -18.54 20.75
C ASP A 703 -12.95 -19.53 21.86
N LEU A 704 -11.67 -19.58 22.24
CA LEU A 704 -11.23 -20.40 23.38
C LEU A 704 -11.94 -19.99 24.66
N THR A 705 -12.01 -18.69 24.98
CA THR A 705 -12.71 -18.17 26.16
C THR A 705 -14.18 -18.52 26.12
N GLN A 706 -14.82 -18.27 24.98
CA GLN A 706 -16.23 -18.60 24.78
C GLN A 706 -16.53 -20.09 25.08
N LEU A 707 -15.67 -20.96 24.57
CA LEU A 707 -15.88 -22.43 24.71
C LEU A 707 -15.45 -22.97 26.07
N VAL A 708 -14.45 -22.38 26.70
CA VAL A 708 -14.01 -22.77 28.07
C VAL A 708 -15.03 -22.35 29.10
N LEU A 709 -15.57 -21.15 29.01
CA LEU A 709 -16.54 -20.61 29.97
C LEU A 709 -17.99 -20.97 29.62
N GLY A 710 -18.23 -21.47 28.38
CA GLY A 710 -19.59 -21.77 27.90
C GLY A 710 -20.44 -20.50 27.73
N VAL A 711 -19.82 -19.40 27.27
CA VAL A 711 -20.45 -18.11 27.18
C VAL A 711 -20.57 -17.71 25.71
N ASP A 712 -21.74 -17.30 25.27
CA ASP A 712 -21.94 -16.67 24.00
C ASP A 712 -21.61 -15.16 24.12
N ARG A 713 -20.52 -14.72 23.55
CA ARG A 713 -20.04 -13.32 23.57
C ARG A 713 -21.01 -12.33 22.91
N ASP A 714 -21.84 -12.81 21.98
CA ASP A 714 -22.80 -12.00 21.25
C ASP A 714 -24.15 -11.88 22.01
N SER A 715 -24.34 -12.66 23.11
CA SER A 715 -25.50 -12.62 23.94
C SER A 715 -25.40 -11.54 25.02
N VAL A 716 -26.21 -10.50 24.91
CA VAL A 716 -26.22 -9.34 25.83
C VAL A 716 -26.27 -9.73 27.31
N ARG A 717 -26.97 -10.85 27.66
CA ARG A 717 -27.17 -11.26 29.05
C ARG A 717 -25.96 -11.92 29.67
N VAL A 718 -25.17 -12.66 28.89
CA VAL A 718 -24.03 -13.41 29.39
C VAL A 718 -22.69 -12.86 28.92
N ALA A 719 -22.67 -11.92 27.97
CA ALA A 719 -21.44 -11.26 27.56
C ALA A 719 -20.61 -10.67 28.73
N PRO A 720 -21.20 -10.16 29.84
CA PRO A 720 -20.40 -9.70 30.98
C PRO A 720 -19.60 -10.81 31.69
N LEU A 721 -19.91 -12.09 31.43
CA LEU A 721 -19.14 -13.24 31.94
C LEU A 721 -17.92 -13.58 31.02
N PHE A 722 -17.85 -13.00 29.86
CA PHE A 722 -16.76 -13.21 28.92
C PHE A 722 -15.54 -12.40 29.36
N ASP A 723 -14.57 -13.06 29.95
CA ASP A 723 -13.29 -12.47 30.34
C ASP A 723 -12.14 -13.40 29.94
N GLU A 724 -11.32 -12.96 28.99
CA GLU A 724 -10.16 -13.70 28.52
C GLU A 724 -9.08 -13.86 29.62
N ARG A 725 -9.14 -13.05 30.68
CA ARG A 725 -8.23 -13.11 31.86
C ARG A 725 -8.66 -14.15 32.89
N ASP A 726 -9.81 -14.80 32.69
CA ASP A 726 -10.28 -15.84 33.62
C ASP A 726 -9.22 -16.93 33.86
N GLU A 727 -9.15 -17.44 35.07
CA GLU A 727 -8.16 -18.44 35.47
C GLU A 727 -8.20 -19.70 34.61
N ALA A 728 -9.41 -20.17 34.23
CA ALA A 728 -9.55 -21.34 33.37
C ALA A 728 -8.93 -21.11 31.98
N VAL A 729 -9.16 -19.94 31.41
CA VAL A 729 -8.59 -19.55 30.12
C VAL A 729 -7.05 -19.43 30.19
N ARG A 730 -6.53 -18.76 31.20
CA ARG A 730 -5.08 -18.65 31.45
C ARG A 730 -4.41 -20.01 31.64
N ARG A 731 -5.03 -20.91 32.37
CA ARG A 731 -4.53 -22.31 32.54
C ARG A 731 -4.51 -23.05 31.21
N MET A 732 -5.53 -22.90 30.36
CA MET A 732 -5.56 -23.50 29.02
C MET A 732 -4.42 -22.96 28.16
N CYS A 733 -4.19 -21.65 28.14
CA CYS A 733 -3.07 -21.03 27.40
C CYS A 733 -1.72 -21.60 27.90
N ALA A 734 -1.47 -21.62 29.19
CA ALA A 734 -0.23 -22.14 29.78
C ALA A 734 -0.02 -23.63 29.44
N GLN A 735 -1.08 -24.46 29.54
CA GLN A 735 -1.03 -25.88 29.19
C GLN A 735 -0.69 -26.06 27.70
N LEU A 736 -1.29 -25.29 26.81
CA LEU A 736 -0.99 -25.35 25.37
C LEU A 736 0.47 -25.01 25.08
N ILE A 737 0.98 -23.87 25.62
CA ILE A 737 2.35 -23.44 25.43
C ILE A 737 3.32 -24.53 25.86
N THR A 738 3.15 -25.06 27.09
CA THR A 738 4.00 -26.12 27.63
C THR A 738 3.93 -27.40 26.80
N GLY A 739 2.75 -27.81 26.39
CA GLY A 739 2.56 -29.06 25.63
C GLY A 739 3.09 -28.96 24.19
N ALA A 740 2.92 -27.84 23.55
CA ALA A 740 3.44 -27.59 22.20
C ALA A 740 4.97 -27.51 22.20
N HIS A 741 5.59 -26.82 23.15
CA HIS A 741 7.05 -26.79 23.31
C HIS A 741 7.61 -28.18 23.61
N ALA A 742 6.96 -28.96 24.44
CA ALA A 742 7.36 -30.37 24.71
C ALA A 742 7.33 -31.23 23.42
N ALA A 743 6.45 -30.88 22.47
CA ALA A 743 6.37 -31.50 21.14
C ALA A 743 7.25 -30.81 20.07
N GLY A 744 8.09 -29.84 20.44
CA GLY A 744 8.99 -29.09 19.52
C GLY A 744 8.23 -28.18 18.55
N ARG A 745 7.09 -27.62 18.96
CA ARG A 745 6.27 -26.71 18.14
C ARG A 745 6.22 -25.31 18.73
N THR A 746 6.16 -24.30 17.86
CA THR A 746 5.99 -22.90 18.26
C THR A 746 4.54 -22.59 18.58
N VAL A 747 4.34 -21.63 19.51
CA VAL A 747 3.02 -21.14 19.90
C VAL A 747 2.98 -19.62 19.82
N GLY A 748 2.00 -19.11 19.09
CA GLY A 748 1.64 -17.69 19.11
C GLY A 748 0.24 -17.47 19.66
N ILE A 749 -0.12 -16.23 19.87
CA ILE A 749 -1.50 -15.81 20.14
C ILE A 749 -1.93 -14.77 19.12
N CYS A 750 -3.18 -14.83 18.65
CA CYS A 750 -3.77 -13.88 17.73
C CYS A 750 -5.15 -13.37 18.20
N GLY A 751 -5.60 -13.77 19.38
CA GLY A 751 -6.78 -13.20 20.00
C GLY A 751 -6.56 -11.77 20.49
N GLN A 752 -7.61 -11.16 21.04
CA GLN A 752 -7.56 -9.73 21.37
C GLN A 752 -6.96 -9.45 22.75
N ALA A 753 -6.96 -10.43 23.64
CA ALA A 753 -6.53 -10.25 25.03
C ALA A 753 -5.18 -9.51 25.20
N PRO A 754 -4.10 -9.81 24.47
CA PRO A 754 -2.83 -9.09 24.63
C PRO A 754 -2.88 -7.62 24.15
N SER A 755 -3.77 -7.31 23.21
CA SER A 755 -3.98 -5.95 22.74
C SER A 755 -4.79 -5.12 23.74
N ASP A 756 -5.77 -5.74 24.37
CA ASP A 756 -6.68 -5.09 25.30
C ASP A 756 -6.11 -5.03 26.72
N TYR A 757 -5.34 -6.05 27.14
CA TYR A 757 -4.82 -6.22 28.49
C TYR A 757 -3.29 -6.41 28.49
N PRO A 758 -2.48 -5.37 28.73
CA PRO A 758 -1.03 -5.49 28.76
C PRO A 758 -0.49 -6.50 29.79
N GLU A 759 -1.22 -6.74 30.88
CA GLU A 759 -0.89 -7.75 31.87
C GLU A 759 -1.09 -9.18 31.34
N PHE A 760 -2.00 -9.38 30.38
CA PHE A 760 -2.16 -10.67 29.73
C PHE A 760 -0.97 -10.98 28.82
N ALA A 761 -0.46 -9.96 28.09
CA ALA A 761 0.77 -10.10 27.32
C ALA A 761 1.96 -10.46 28.23
N ALA A 762 2.10 -9.79 29.38
CA ALA A 762 3.13 -10.13 30.37
C ALA A 762 3.03 -11.56 30.86
N PHE A 763 1.81 -12.03 31.20
CA PHE A 763 1.55 -13.41 31.58
C PHE A 763 2.01 -14.40 30.50
N LEU A 764 1.69 -14.17 29.23
CA LEU A 764 2.09 -15.04 28.14
C LEU A 764 3.61 -15.12 27.97
N VAL A 765 4.30 -13.99 28.11
CA VAL A 765 5.77 -13.94 28.10
C VAL A 765 6.35 -14.75 29.27
N GLU A 766 5.75 -14.67 30.46
CA GLU A 766 6.13 -15.49 31.63
C GLU A 766 5.93 -16.99 31.39
N GLN A 767 4.96 -17.38 30.54
CA GLN A 767 4.76 -18.78 30.12
C GLN A 767 5.70 -19.19 28.97
N GLY A 768 6.49 -18.27 28.39
CA GLY A 768 7.43 -18.54 27.32
C GLY A 768 6.84 -18.56 25.91
N ILE A 769 5.77 -17.81 25.64
CA ILE A 769 5.15 -17.74 24.30
C ILE A 769 6.14 -17.24 23.25
N ASP A 770 6.11 -17.80 22.03
CA ASP A 770 7.03 -17.44 20.95
C ASP A 770 6.65 -16.16 20.19
N SER A 771 5.36 -15.86 20.09
CA SER A 771 4.88 -14.66 19.40
C SER A 771 3.55 -14.14 19.94
N ILE A 772 3.38 -12.84 19.91
CA ILE A 772 2.15 -12.14 20.27
C ILE A 772 1.71 -11.31 19.09
N SER A 773 0.53 -11.61 18.54
CA SER A 773 -0.06 -10.84 17.46
C SER A 773 -1.04 -9.82 18.00
N LEU A 774 -0.84 -8.57 17.64
CA LEU A 774 -1.52 -7.42 18.21
C LEU A 774 -2.32 -6.66 17.16
N ASN A 775 -3.35 -5.96 17.61
CA ASN A 775 -3.94 -4.93 16.79
C ASN A 775 -2.92 -3.80 16.56
N PRO A 776 -2.94 -3.12 15.40
CA PRO A 776 -1.92 -2.12 15.05
C PRO A 776 -1.73 -1.00 16.08
N ASP A 777 -2.80 -0.57 16.73
CA ASP A 777 -2.83 0.46 17.76
C ASP A 777 -2.12 0.06 19.07
N ALA A 778 -2.10 -1.24 19.38
CA ALA A 778 -1.51 -1.75 20.60
C ALA A 778 0.00 -2.11 20.49
N VAL A 779 0.56 -2.10 19.26
CA VAL A 779 1.93 -2.60 19.00
C VAL A 779 2.98 -1.89 19.86
N VAL A 780 2.99 -0.57 19.87
CA VAL A 780 4.01 0.24 20.56
C VAL A 780 3.96 0.01 22.07
N ARG A 781 2.77 0.12 22.67
CA ARG A 781 2.55 -0.05 24.09
C ARG A 781 2.93 -1.47 24.55
N THR A 782 2.43 -2.46 23.84
CA THR A 782 2.65 -3.85 24.23
C THR A 782 4.08 -4.29 24.03
N LYS A 783 4.78 -3.80 22.96
CA LYS A 783 6.20 -4.07 22.76
C LYS A 783 7.05 -3.57 23.91
N ARG A 784 6.79 -2.35 24.42
CA ARG A 784 7.45 -1.84 25.64
C ARG A 784 7.19 -2.74 26.85
N ARG A 785 5.92 -3.15 27.05
CA ARG A 785 5.53 -4.01 28.18
C ARG A 785 6.19 -5.39 28.11
N VAL A 786 6.28 -5.98 26.92
CA VAL A 786 6.98 -7.27 26.71
C VAL A 786 8.46 -7.12 27.04
N ALA A 787 9.13 -6.09 26.54
CA ALA A 787 10.55 -5.84 26.86
C ALA A 787 10.80 -5.66 28.37
N GLU A 788 9.95 -4.90 29.08
CA GLU A 788 10.01 -4.75 30.53
C GLU A 788 9.87 -6.10 31.27
N THR A 789 8.95 -6.94 30.77
CA THR A 789 8.71 -8.26 31.38
C THR A 789 9.90 -9.19 31.14
N GLU A 790 10.46 -9.24 29.92
CA GLU A 790 11.64 -10.02 29.61
C GLU A 790 12.87 -9.58 30.44
N ALA A 791 13.08 -8.27 30.60
CA ALA A 791 14.15 -7.73 31.43
C ALA A 791 13.99 -8.14 32.90
N ARG A 792 12.76 -8.12 33.44
CA ARG A 792 12.47 -8.57 34.80
C ARG A 792 12.76 -10.07 34.97
N LEU A 793 12.35 -10.91 34.02
CA LEU A 793 12.62 -12.35 34.06
C LEU A 793 14.12 -12.63 34.01
N ALA A 794 14.87 -11.97 33.12
CA ALA A 794 16.33 -12.10 33.03
C ALA A 794 17.02 -11.71 34.36
N ALA A 795 16.60 -10.64 35.00
CA ALA A 795 17.13 -10.22 36.29
C ALA A 795 16.84 -11.28 37.40
N THR A 796 15.65 -11.89 37.39
CA THR A 796 15.28 -12.93 38.36
C THR A 796 16.12 -14.19 38.22
N PHE A 797 16.42 -14.61 37.00
CA PHE A 797 17.30 -15.76 36.72
C PHE A 797 18.77 -15.46 37.03
N SER A 798 19.22 -14.21 36.87
CA SER A 798 20.60 -13.80 37.24
C SER A 798 20.83 -13.81 38.72
N VAL A 799 19.84 -13.53 39.54
CA VAL A 799 19.92 -13.53 41.03
C VAL A 799 19.82 -14.96 41.58
N ALA A 800 19.19 -15.88 40.85
CA ALA A 800 19.01 -17.28 41.28
C ALA A 800 20.23 -18.19 40.95
N ALA A 801 21.25 -17.70 40.23
CA ALA A 801 22.48 -18.45 40.01
C ALA A 801 23.29 -18.50 41.33
N PRO A 802 23.54 -19.69 41.93
CA PRO A 802 24.25 -19.75 43.20
C PRO A 802 25.70 -19.33 43.03
N THR A 803 26.11 -18.32 43.83
CA THR A 803 27.51 -17.93 44.01
C THR A 803 28.22 -19.03 44.81
N GLY A 804 28.52 -20.11 44.13
CA GLY A 804 29.30 -21.20 44.66
C GLY A 804 30.68 -21.24 44.00
N ASN A 805 31.56 -20.44 44.55
CA ASN A 805 32.98 -20.50 44.22
C ASN A 805 33.67 -21.52 45.18
N THR A 806 33.98 -22.70 44.68
CA THR A 806 34.99 -23.56 45.28
C THR A 806 35.82 -24.16 44.10
N PRO A 807 37.13 -23.91 44.06
CA PRO A 807 37.99 -24.51 43.04
C PRO A 807 38.34 -25.95 43.44
N GLY A 808 37.79 -26.90 42.72
CA GLY A 808 38.23 -28.30 42.76
C GLY A 808 39.34 -28.56 41.74
N PRO A 809 40.23 -29.55 42.00
CA PRO A 809 41.53 -29.68 41.32
C PRO A 809 41.44 -30.11 39.88
N ALA A 810 42.35 -29.58 39.10
CA ALA A 810 42.57 -29.89 37.68
C ALA A 810 42.66 -31.39 37.38
N ARG A 811 41.87 -31.93 36.48
CA ARG A 811 42.08 -33.19 35.79
C ARG A 811 42.63 -32.94 34.41
N ALA A 812 43.76 -33.60 34.18
CA ALA A 812 44.53 -33.61 32.94
C ALA A 812 43.73 -34.13 31.74
N THR A 813 43.84 -33.45 30.63
CA THR A 813 43.40 -33.85 29.28
C THR A 813 44.30 -34.97 28.70
N PRO A 814 43.76 -36.01 28.08
CA PRO A 814 44.53 -36.80 27.12
C PRO A 814 44.34 -36.20 25.71
N ALA A 815 45.45 -36.18 25.00
CA ALA A 815 45.60 -35.75 23.62
C ALA A 815 44.72 -36.55 22.64
N ALA A 816 44.08 -35.84 21.69
CA ALA A 816 43.41 -36.44 20.55
C ALA A 816 44.39 -36.58 19.39
N GLU A 817 44.51 -37.80 18.90
CA GLU A 817 45.18 -38.14 17.65
C GLU A 817 44.32 -37.76 16.45
N VAL A 818 44.99 -37.15 15.50
CA VAL A 818 44.50 -36.86 14.14
C VAL A 818 44.52 -38.14 13.32
N ALA A 819 43.40 -38.49 12.68
CA ALA A 819 43.42 -39.42 11.55
C ALA A 819 42.75 -38.76 10.33
N VAL A 820 43.57 -38.54 9.34
CA VAL A 820 43.27 -38.22 7.93
C VAL A 820 42.90 -39.51 7.21
N GLY A 821 41.89 -39.43 6.29
CA GLY A 821 41.90 -40.39 5.20
C GLY A 821 40.53 -40.77 4.62
N VAL A 822 40.36 -40.29 3.38
CA VAL A 822 39.58 -40.67 2.19
C VAL A 822 38.19 -40.13 2.08
#